data_2ab3472b0f3a908fa7684f85f0511a3c
#
_entry.id   2ab3472b0f3a908fa7684f85f0511a3c
#
_cell.length_a   1.000
_cell.length_b   1.000
_cell.length_c   1.000
_cell.angle_alpha   90.00
_cell.angle_beta   90.00
_cell.angle_gamma   90.00
#
_symmetry.space_group_name_H-M   'P 1'
#
loop_
_entity.id
_entity.type
_entity.pdbx_description
1 polymer ?
#
loop_
_entity_poly.entity_id
_entity_poly.type
_entity_poly.pdbx_seq_one_letter_code
_entity_poly.pdbx_strand_id
1 'polypeptide(L)'
;MEQFDDARPRLEKQYEQVQYDPASGLSPEALRQEFDAECARHPGEPRILTRARLMRLICEKARIAPEKDNFFASKVDGGGLFLQLRRQWGQEMWKKEFDFQPDGWCSMTDLKEHACHYCVDTSHTCPDWEALLTLGFPGLKRRAEQGGDTPFHRAAAMVCEGAAILCERLGRASDNPALEALAHRPPQTLHEAFQIALLYHDLQEMEGEEVRTMGWFDRLYLNFYRNDIAAGRLTRESAKELIKYFWIAFYAKWQGKRFGKNFCFGPEINELSMLALETYYELNTVDPKLSLLLTPETPQAFLELVARNIRDGRTAIVSLNYPLVVEGLIRHGRTPEDARRCIPVGCYEPAVFGREISCSGATHFFLPQAVALFLEEKGEYATFEELKQACFHRIAREIAYMEEQQRRCESIWPEINPAPLLSSTLADCIRKGRDITEGGAEYNSTACVVSYLPEAVDSLAAIEYLVYQEKLCTLDELRAALAADWKGFETLQLFARNRAPKWGNNDPAADRLAVELTRFVAPLINEAPNRRGGRFFASLYGQMVVERGRLIGALPDGRNAGTPVAKNLDACISMDRNGITALMESVVKLDLANFPCGTCLDLMLHPSAVQGDDGITAIAALIRTFLAEGGSGLQFNIFDVETLRDAQRHPENYRNLQVRVCGWNVRFTDLPPEAQQTFIDQAGAIAG
;
A
#
# COMPACT_ATOMS: atom_id res chain seq x y z
N MET A 1 -13.74 -30.36 -11.03
CA MET A 1 -12.91 -29.50 -10.16
C MET A 1 -12.95 -30.12 -8.77
N GLU A 2 -11.80 -30.40 -8.15
CA GLU A 2 -11.72 -30.81 -6.74
C GLU A 2 -12.28 -29.68 -5.87
N GLN A 3 -12.96 -30.01 -4.77
CA GLN A 3 -13.46 -28.99 -3.85
C GLN A 3 -12.27 -28.27 -3.20
N PHE A 4 -12.35 -26.95 -3.10
CA PHE A 4 -11.23 -26.15 -2.60
C PHE A 4 -10.81 -26.52 -1.17
N ASP A 5 -11.78 -26.80 -0.30
CA ASP A 5 -11.48 -27.13 1.11
C ASP A 5 -10.64 -28.41 1.26
N ASP A 6 -10.82 -29.38 0.37
CA ASP A 6 -10.02 -30.60 0.32
C ASP A 6 -8.59 -30.32 -0.22
N ALA A 7 -8.50 -29.45 -1.23
CA ALA A 7 -7.23 -29.07 -1.87
C ALA A 7 -6.40 -28.09 -1.05
N ARG A 8 -7.02 -27.25 -0.22
CA ARG A 8 -6.42 -26.10 0.47
C ARG A 8 -5.10 -26.42 1.19
N PRO A 9 -4.99 -27.48 2.04
CA PRO A 9 -3.73 -27.75 2.74
C PRO A 9 -2.57 -28.04 1.79
N ARG A 10 -2.86 -28.72 0.67
CA ARG A 10 -1.89 -29.03 -0.38
C ARG A 10 -1.47 -27.77 -1.13
N LEU A 11 -2.43 -26.91 -1.50
CA LEU A 11 -2.17 -25.66 -2.20
C LEU A 11 -1.34 -24.70 -1.35
N GLU A 12 -1.69 -24.51 -0.07
CA GLU A 12 -0.91 -23.68 0.86
C GLU A 12 0.55 -24.13 0.93
N LYS A 13 0.78 -25.43 1.09
CA LYS A 13 2.13 -26.00 1.10
C LYS A 13 2.86 -25.82 -0.23
N GLN A 14 2.19 -25.98 -1.36
CA GLN A 14 2.75 -25.85 -2.69
C GLN A 14 3.22 -24.40 -2.96
N TYR A 15 2.45 -23.40 -2.56
CA TYR A 15 2.83 -21.98 -2.69
C TYR A 15 3.88 -21.54 -1.67
N GLU A 16 3.88 -22.15 -0.49
CA GLU A 16 4.87 -21.88 0.56
C GLU A 16 6.25 -22.47 0.22
N GLN A 17 6.26 -23.69 -0.33
CA GLN A 17 7.46 -24.47 -0.59
C GLN A 17 7.51 -24.88 -2.07
N VAL A 18 7.76 -23.89 -2.94
CA VAL A 18 7.81 -24.11 -4.39
C VAL A 18 8.86 -25.16 -4.76
N GLN A 19 8.44 -26.20 -5.46
CA GLN A 19 9.29 -27.29 -5.93
C GLN A 19 9.60 -27.10 -7.41
N TYR A 20 10.79 -26.58 -7.72
CA TYR A 20 11.25 -26.44 -9.10
C TYR A 20 11.79 -27.78 -9.60
N ASP A 21 11.37 -28.19 -10.81
CA ASP A 21 11.88 -29.40 -11.48
C ASP A 21 13.30 -29.16 -12.00
N PRO A 22 14.32 -29.87 -11.47
CA PRO A 22 15.70 -29.73 -11.93
C PRO A 22 15.91 -30.06 -13.41
N ALA A 23 15.05 -30.91 -13.99
CA ALA A 23 15.15 -31.31 -15.40
C ALA A 23 14.51 -30.30 -16.36
N SER A 24 13.72 -29.34 -15.84
CA SER A 24 12.99 -28.37 -16.66
C SER A 24 13.82 -27.19 -17.14
N GLY A 25 15.04 -26.99 -16.63
CA GLY A 25 15.88 -25.86 -17.01
C GLY A 25 17.16 -25.70 -16.19
N LEU A 26 17.81 -24.56 -16.37
CA LEU A 26 19.08 -24.22 -15.73
C LEU A 26 18.92 -23.94 -14.24
N SER A 27 19.92 -24.35 -13.44
CA SER A 27 20.02 -23.93 -12.04
C SER A 27 20.30 -22.41 -11.93
N PRO A 28 20.06 -21.78 -10.76
CA PRO A 28 20.41 -20.39 -10.53
C PRO A 28 21.87 -20.04 -10.89
N GLU A 29 22.81 -20.93 -10.60
CA GLU A 29 24.24 -20.73 -10.87
C GLU A 29 24.52 -20.78 -12.39
N ALA A 30 23.96 -21.76 -13.10
CA ALA A 30 24.11 -21.89 -14.55
C ALA A 30 23.40 -20.72 -15.28
N LEU A 31 22.24 -20.30 -14.77
CA LEU A 31 21.51 -19.14 -15.28
C LEU A 31 22.32 -17.85 -15.13
N ARG A 32 23.01 -17.68 -14.00
CA ARG A 32 23.92 -16.55 -13.78
C ARG A 32 25.07 -16.53 -14.77
N GLN A 33 25.71 -17.69 -15.02
CA GLN A 33 26.81 -17.78 -15.98
C GLN A 33 26.35 -17.45 -17.40
N GLU A 34 25.19 -17.94 -17.81
CA GLU A 34 24.57 -17.57 -19.09
C GLU A 34 24.30 -16.07 -19.20
N PHE A 35 23.74 -15.48 -18.14
CA PHE A 35 23.46 -14.05 -18.10
C PHE A 35 24.72 -13.20 -18.17
N ASP A 36 25.77 -13.56 -17.43
CA ASP A 36 27.07 -12.87 -17.47
C ASP A 36 27.71 -12.95 -18.87
N ALA A 37 27.58 -14.12 -19.56
CA ALA A 37 28.01 -14.27 -20.93
C ALA A 37 27.18 -13.44 -21.93
N GLU A 38 25.87 -13.29 -21.66
CA GLU A 38 24.99 -12.42 -22.46
C GLU A 38 25.37 -10.94 -22.28
N CYS A 39 25.60 -10.48 -21.06
CA CYS A 39 26.08 -9.13 -20.78
C CYS A 39 27.42 -8.82 -21.48
N ALA A 40 28.33 -9.78 -21.49
CA ALA A 40 29.64 -9.65 -22.19
C ALA A 40 29.50 -9.47 -23.68
N ARG A 41 28.45 -10.01 -24.31
CA ARG A 41 28.15 -9.83 -25.75
C ARG A 41 27.54 -8.47 -26.08
N HIS A 42 27.00 -7.76 -25.08
CA HIS A 42 26.31 -6.47 -25.23
C HIS A 42 26.90 -5.38 -24.31
N PRO A 43 28.20 -5.07 -24.43
CA PRO A 43 28.84 -4.11 -23.53
C PRO A 43 28.27 -2.69 -23.73
N GLY A 44 27.93 -2.04 -22.63
CA GLY A 44 27.45 -0.65 -22.64
C GLY A 44 26.02 -0.46 -23.16
N GLU A 45 25.23 -1.53 -23.29
CA GLU A 45 23.82 -1.36 -23.62
C GLU A 45 23.04 -0.68 -22.47
N PRO A 46 21.96 0.04 -22.77
CA PRO A 46 21.07 0.62 -21.74
C PRO A 46 20.56 -0.45 -20.75
N ARG A 47 20.55 -0.13 -19.46
CA ARG A 47 20.19 -1.07 -18.38
C ARG A 47 18.78 -1.67 -18.54
N ILE A 48 17.86 -0.96 -19.18
CA ILE A 48 16.53 -1.49 -19.50
C ILE A 48 16.59 -2.71 -20.44
N LEU A 49 17.50 -2.71 -21.41
CA LEU A 49 17.71 -3.87 -22.31
C LEU A 49 18.38 -5.03 -21.56
N THR A 50 19.38 -4.76 -20.72
CA THR A 50 20.00 -5.77 -19.86
C THR A 50 18.95 -6.46 -18.97
N ARG A 51 18.03 -5.69 -18.41
CA ARG A 51 16.92 -6.21 -17.60
C ARG A 51 15.97 -7.08 -18.43
N ALA A 52 15.59 -6.61 -19.61
CA ALA A 52 14.72 -7.35 -20.50
C ALA A 52 15.35 -8.67 -20.97
N ARG A 53 16.66 -8.68 -21.24
CA ARG A 53 17.41 -9.90 -21.54
C ARG A 53 17.40 -10.90 -20.39
N LEU A 54 17.58 -10.41 -19.15
CA LEU A 54 17.48 -11.26 -17.97
C LEU A 54 16.09 -11.88 -17.85
N MET A 55 15.02 -11.08 -18.01
CA MET A 55 13.65 -11.60 -17.98
C MET A 55 13.43 -12.68 -19.04
N ARG A 56 13.83 -12.40 -20.28
CA ARG A 56 13.71 -13.35 -21.38
C ARG A 56 14.49 -14.63 -21.10
N LEU A 57 15.75 -14.52 -20.66
CA LEU A 57 16.60 -15.66 -20.33
C LEU A 57 16.00 -16.56 -19.25
N ILE A 58 15.47 -15.96 -18.18
CA ILE A 58 14.76 -16.68 -17.12
C ILE A 58 13.55 -17.41 -17.69
N CYS A 59 12.69 -16.71 -18.44
CA CYS A 59 11.50 -17.29 -19.05
C CYS A 59 11.83 -18.45 -20.02
N GLU A 60 12.94 -18.34 -20.77
CA GLU A 60 13.36 -19.36 -21.74
C GLU A 60 14.03 -20.56 -21.08
N LYS A 61 14.89 -20.34 -20.08
CA LYS A 61 15.87 -21.35 -19.66
C LYS A 61 15.84 -21.74 -18.19
N ALA A 62 15.26 -20.95 -17.29
CA ALA A 62 15.25 -21.27 -15.87
C ALA A 62 14.34 -22.46 -15.54
N ARG A 63 14.59 -23.12 -14.40
CA ARG A 63 13.71 -24.17 -13.88
C ARG A 63 12.31 -23.62 -13.64
N ILE A 64 11.31 -24.47 -13.84
CA ILE A 64 9.91 -24.16 -13.59
C ILE A 64 9.31 -25.17 -12.60
N ALA A 65 8.23 -24.77 -11.89
CA ALA A 65 7.45 -25.67 -11.07
C ALA A 65 6.22 -26.13 -11.86
N PRO A 66 6.05 -27.42 -12.13
CA PRO A 66 4.96 -27.91 -12.99
C PRO A 66 3.58 -27.87 -12.34
N GLU A 67 3.44 -27.70 -11.04
CA GLU A 67 2.17 -27.52 -10.27
C GLU A 67 0.98 -28.36 -10.83
N LYS A 68 1.20 -29.67 -11.11
CA LYS A 68 0.25 -30.53 -11.85
C LYS A 68 -1.13 -30.67 -11.25
N ASP A 69 -1.23 -30.64 -9.91
CA ASP A 69 -2.51 -30.79 -9.19
C ASP A 69 -3.12 -29.45 -8.81
N ASN A 70 -2.85 -28.40 -9.57
CA ASN A 70 -3.38 -27.06 -9.37
C ASN A 70 -4.05 -26.55 -10.66
N PHE A 71 -5.03 -25.64 -10.53
CA PHE A 71 -5.64 -24.97 -11.67
C PHE A 71 -4.71 -23.93 -12.28
N PHE A 72 -3.75 -23.43 -11.52
CA PHE A 72 -2.85 -22.36 -11.92
C PHE A 72 -1.40 -22.78 -11.78
N ALA A 73 -0.58 -22.41 -12.75
CA ALA A 73 0.87 -22.57 -12.70
C ALA A 73 1.56 -21.27 -13.14
N SER A 74 2.53 -20.81 -12.36
CA SER A 74 3.15 -19.51 -12.59
C SER A 74 4.62 -19.44 -12.17
N LYS A 75 5.18 -20.49 -11.56
CA LYS A 75 6.47 -20.41 -10.87
C LYS A 75 7.63 -20.73 -11.78
N VAL A 76 8.57 -19.78 -11.86
CA VAL A 76 9.88 -19.88 -12.53
C VAL A 76 10.99 -19.47 -11.57
N ASP A 77 12.11 -20.18 -11.57
CA ASP A 77 13.25 -19.94 -10.69
C ASP A 77 14.16 -18.83 -11.21
N GLY A 78 13.86 -17.60 -10.82
CA GLY A 78 14.67 -16.42 -11.18
C GLY A 78 16.03 -16.34 -10.45
N GLY A 79 16.34 -17.25 -9.52
CA GLY A 79 17.61 -17.29 -8.79
C GLY A 79 17.98 -16.02 -8.02
N GLY A 80 17.02 -15.13 -7.77
CA GLY A 80 17.27 -13.83 -7.15
C GLY A 80 18.09 -12.84 -7.98
N LEU A 81 18.28 -13.10 -9.27
CA LEU A 81 19.17 -12.31 -10.14
C LEU A 81 18.73 -10.86 -10.30
N PHE A 82 17.41 -10.58 -10.37
CA PHE A 82 16.90 -9.22 -10.42
C PHE A 82 17.26 -8.41 -9.16
N LEU A 83 17.12 -9.02 -7.99
CA LEU A 83 17.50 -8.37 -6.74
C LEU A 83 19.01 -8.09 -6.65
N GLN A 84 19.82 -9.02 -7.17
CA GLN A 84 21.28 -8.83 -7.23
C GLN A 84 21.63 -7.64 -8.13
N LEU A 85 21.03 -7.55 -9.34
CA LEU A 85 21.23 -6.40 -10.24
C LEU A 85 20.82 -5.09 -9.59
N ARG A 86 19.63 -5.04 -8.99
CA ARG A 86 19.11 -3.83 -8.33
C ARG A 86 20.04 -3.37 -7.22
N ARG A 87 20.56 -4.29 -6.40
CA ARG A 87 21.53 -3.99 -5.34
C ARG A 87 22.85 -3.45 -5.91
N GLN A 88 23.40 -4.10 -6.92
CA GLN A 88 24.63 -3.67 -7.56
C GLN A 88 24.50 -2.28 -8.18
N TRP A 89 23.47 -2.07 -8.99
CA TRP A 89 23.22 -0.79 -9.64
C TRP A 89 22.81 0.31 -8.63
N GLY A 90 22.04 -0.06 -7.61
CA GLY A 90 21.69 0.83 -6.53
C GLY A 90 22.92 1.35 -5.80
N GLN A 91 23.81 0.48 -5.36
CA GLN A 91 25.06 0.87 -4.67
C GLN A 91 25.91 1.80 -5.55
N GLU A 92 26.05 1.49 -6.83
CA GLU A 92 26.80 2.33 -7.79
C GLU A 92 26.18 3.72 -7.92
N MET A 93 24.87 3.79 -8.15
CA MET A 93 24.19 5.04 -8.44
C MET A 93 24.02 5.92 -7.21
N TRP A 94 23.74 5.33 -6.03
CA TRP A 94 23.69 6.08 -4.77
C TRP A 94 25.04 6.71 -4.44
N LYS A 95 26.12 5.95 -4.57
CA LYS A 95 27.47 6.50 -4.36
C LYS A 95 27.78 7.66 -5.31
N LYS A 96 27.37 7.55 -6.57
CA LYS A 96 27.58 8.59 -7.58
C LYS A 96 26.78 9.85 -7.29
N GLU A 97 25.50 9.71 -6.85
CA GLU A 97 24.57 10.83 -6.67
C GLU A 97 24.69 11.49 -5.29
N PHE A 98 24.84 10.68 -4.23
CA PHE A 98 24.74 11.14 -2.84
C PHE A 98 26.08 11.13 -2.08
N ASP A 99 27.11 10.53 -2.64
CA ASP A 99 28.43 10.33 -2.00
C ASP A 99 28.39 9.48 -0.72
N PHE A 100 27.30 8.70 -0.52
CA PHE A 100 27.20 7.70 0.55
C PHE A 100 26.43 6.46 0.05
N GLN A 101 26.50 5.37 0.83
CA GLN A 101 25.67 4.19 0.60
C GLN A 101 24.56 4.18 1.67
N PRO A 102 23.29 4.08 1.26
CA PRO A 102 22.20 3.99 2.21
C PRO A 102 22.21 2.66 2.96
N ASP A 103 21.50 2.62 4.08
CA ASP A 103 21.15 1.37 4.75
C ASP A 103 20.22 0.57 3.81
N GLY A 104 20.78 -0.45 3.17
CA GLY A 104 20.14 -1.13 2.05
C GLY A 104 20.69 -0.66 0.71
N TRP A 105 19.84 -0.54 -0.31
CA TRP A 105 20.26 -0.19 -1.68
C TRP A 105 19.36 0.85 -2.36
N CYS A 106 18.26 1.23 -1.72
CA CYS A 106 17.23 2.02 -2.39
C CYS A 106 16.61 3.14 -1.55
N SER A 107 16.90 3.24 -0.25
CA SER A 107 16.19 4.20 0.60
C SER A 107 17.06 4.77 1.74
N MET A 108 16.67 5.95 2.20
CA MET A 108 17.25 6.63 3.37
C MET A 108 16.16 7.17 4.27
N THR A 109 16.32 6.97 5.58
CA THR A 109 15.51 7.59 6.61
C THR A 109 16.39 8.52 7.45
N ASP A 110 16.11 9.82 7.39
CA ASP A 110 16.82 10.81 8.19
C ASP A 110 15.85 11.42 9.21
N LEU A 111 16.01 11.02 10.47
CA LEU A 111 15.27 11.53 11.63
C LEU A 111 16.19 12.13 12.69
N LYS A 112 17.48 12.30 12.39
CA LYS A 112 18.41 13.01 13.29
C LYS A 112 18.51 14.48 12.97
N GLU A 113 18.70 14.80 11.70
CA GLU A 113 18.88 16.16 11.22
C GLU A 113 17.65 16.69 10.46
N HIS A 114 16.86 15.78 9.91
CA HIS A 114 15.67 16.05 9.11
C HIS A 114 14.47 15.21 9.58
N ALA A 115 13.33 15.44 8.95
CA ALA A 115 12.06 14.80 9.31
C ALA A 115 11.51 13.97 8.14
N CYS A 116 12.35 13.19 7.44
CA CYS A 116 11.91 12.54 6.20
C CYS A 116 12.50 11.16 5.95
N HIS A 117 11.85 10.48 5.00
CA HIS A 117 12.33 9.30 4.31
C HIS A 117 12.18 9.50 2.80
N TYR A 118 13.14 9.05 2.02
CA TYR A 118 13.14 9.09 0.57
C TYR A 118 13.77 7.84 -0.03
N CYS A 119 13.32 7.44 -1.23
CA CYS A 119 13.78 6.20 -1.83
C CYS A 119 13.63 6.16 -3.36
N VAL A 120 14.29 5.16 -3.95
CA VAL A 120 13.98 4.66 -5.30
C VAL A 120 13.01 3.51 -5.16
N ASP A 121 11.75 3.73 -5.49
CA ASP A 121 10.67 2.77 -5.27
C ASP A 121 9.85 2.52 -6.54
N THR A 122 9.63 1.23 -6.86
CA THR A 122 8.72 0.77 -7.92
C THR A 122 7.49 0.08 -7.40
N SER A 123 7.31 0.05 -6.08
CA SER A 123 6.12 -0.53 -5.45
C SER A 123 4.89 0.37 -5.61
N HIS A 124 3.72 -0.13 -5.22
CA HIS A 124 2.46 0.63 -5.25
C HIS A 124 2.10 1.15 -6.66
N THR A 125 2.23 0.30 -7.64
CA THR A 125 1.88 0.62 -9.03
C THR A 125 0.77 -0.28 -9.54
N CYS A 126 0.12 0.14 -10.62
CA CYS A 126 -0.93 -0.62 -11.28
C CYS A 126 -0.59 -0.83 -12.76
N PRO A 127 -0.42 -2.09 -13.20
CA PRO A 127 -0.43 -2.41 -14.61
C PRO A 127 -1.77 -2.05 -15.27
N ASP A 128 -1.76 -1.85 -16.57
CA ASP A 128 -3.01 -1.84 -17.33
C ASP A 128 -3.51 -3.29 -17.52
N TRP A 129 -4.29 -3.76 -16.54
CA TRP A 129 -4.89 -5.09 -16.58
C TRP A 129 -5.87 -5.27 -17.73
N GLU A 130 -6.57 -4.20 -18.18
CA GLU A 130 -7.45 -4.26 -19.35
C GLU A 130 -6.62 -4.57 -20.62
N ALA A 131 -5.46 -3.91 -20.76
CA ALA A 131 -4.56 -4.18 -21.88
C ALA A 131 -4.02 -5.61 -21.85
N LEU A 132 -3.62 -6.11 -20.68
CA LEU A 132 -3.15 -7.49 -20.54
C LEU A 132 -4.25 -8.50 -20.91
N LEU A 133 -5.47 -8.33 -20.38
CA LEU A 133 -6.58 -9.24 -20.64
C LEU A 133 -7.12 -9.16 -22.08
N THR A 134 -6.98 -8.00 -22.74
CA THR A 134 -7.49 -7.80 -24.11
C THR A 134 -6.47 -8.20 -25.17
N LEU A 135 -5.19 -7.94 -24.95
CA LEU A 135 -4.11 -8.14 -25.92
C LEU A 135 -3.34 -9.44 -25.69
N GLY A 136 -3.25 -9.90 -24.45
CA GLY A 136 -2.33 -10.97 -24.05
C GLY A 136 -0.87 -10.59 -24.30
N PHE A 137 0.07 -11.46 -23.94
CA PHE A 137 1.50 -11.21 -24.20
C PHE A 137 1.83 -11.01 -25.68
N PRO A 138 1.26 -11.81 -26.62
CA PRO A 138 1.52 -11.60 -28.05
C PRO A 138 1.04 -10.25 -28.56
N GLY A 139 -0.09 -9.75 -28.08
CA GLY A 139 -0.64 -8.45 -28.47
C GLY A 139 0.15 -7.29 -27.87
N LEU A 140 0.60 -7.41 -26.61
CA LEU A 140 1.49 -6.43 -25.97
C LEU A 140 2.82 -6.34 -26.70
N LYS A 141 3.42 -7.47 -27.10
CA LYS A 141 4.64 -7.50 -27.94
C LYS A 141 4.43 -6.73 -29.24
N ARG A 142 3.38 -7.07 -30.01
CA ARG A 142 3.07 -6.37 -31.28
C ARG A 142 2.87 -4.87 -31.06
N ARG A 143 2.17 -4.47 -29.98
CA ARG A 143 1.98 -3.05 -29.65
C ARG A 143 3.30 -2.32 -29.40
N ALA A 144 4.24 -2.97 -28.69
CA ALA A 144 5.57 -2.41 -28.46
C ALA A 144 6.36 -2.27 -29.77
N GLU A 145 6.38 -3.29 -30.62
CA GLU A 145 7.07 -3.28 -31.94
C GLU A 145 6.50 -2.22 -32.89
N GLN A 146 5.19 -1.99 -32.86
CA GLN A 146 4.52 -0.98 -33.69
C GLN A 146 4.68 0.44 -33.12
N GLY A 147 4.96 0.59 -31.83
CA GLY A 147 5.12 1.87 -31.16
C GLY A 147 6.42 2.60 -31.52
N GLY A 148 7.46 1.87 -31.94
CA GLY A 148 8.75 2.44 -32.32
C GLY A 148 9.92 1.46 -32.14
N ASP A 149 11.15 2.00 -32.24
CA ASP A 149 12.40 1.23 -32.10
C ASP A 149 13.39 1.85 -31.12
N THR A 150 12.90 2.42 -30.02
CA THR A 150 13.78 2.87 -28.93
C THR A 150 14.25 1.68 -28.08
N PRO A 151 15.29 1.83 -27.25
CA PRO A 151 15.66 0.80 -26.28
C PRO A 151 14.48 0.31 -25.42
N PHE A 152 13.57 1.21 -25.04
CA PHE A 152 12.36 0.87 -24.31
C PHE A 152 11.43 -0.05 -25.13
N HIS A 153 11.13 0.28 -26.40
CA HIS A 153 10.25 -0.55 -27.23
C HIS A 153 10.81 -1.96 -27.42
N ARG A 154 12.11 -2.07 -27.67
CA ARG A 154 12.79 -3.36 -27.78
C ARG A 154 12.75 -4.15 -26.48
N ALA A 155 12.96 -3.49 -25.35
CA ALA A 155 12.86 -4.11 -24.03
C ALA A 155 11.43 -4.60 -23.74
N ALA A 156 10.41 -3.76 -23.98
CA ALA A 156 9.00 -4.10 -23.79
C ALA A 156 8.57 -5.31 -24.67
N ALA A 157 8.98 -5.33 -25.93
CA ALA A 157 8.72 -6.47 -26.83
C ALA A 157 9.40 -7.75 -26.32
N MET A 158 10.65 -7.65 -25.88
CA MET A 158 11.47 -8.78 -25.38
C MET A 158 10.88 -9.42 -24.12
N VAL A 159 10.42 -8.63 -23.15
CA VAL A 159 9.82 -9.18 -21.92
C VAL A 159 8.47 -9.85 -22.20
N CYS A 160 7.65 -9.29 -23.11
CA CYS A 160 6.39 -9.91 -23.51
C CYS A 160 6.62 -11.22 -24.30
N GLU A 161 7.64 -11.28 -25.15
CA GLU A 161 8.04 -12.52 -25.83
C GLU A 161 8.49 -13.58 -24.82
N GLY A 162 9.33 -13.20 -23.85
CA GLY A 162 9.75 -14.11 -22.77
C GLY A 162 8.56 -14.67 -22.00
N ALA A 163 7.60 -13.82 -21.62
CA ALA A 163 6.39 -14.26 -20.91
C ALA A 163 5.54 -15.26 -21.73
N ALA A 164 5.41 -15.05 -23.05
CA ALA A 164 4.72 -15.99 -23.94
C ALA A 164 5.45 -17.34 -24.02
N ILE A 165 6.78 -17.35 -24.09
CA ILE A 165 7.60 -18.58 -24.06
C ILE A 165 7.39 -19.31 -22.72
N LEU A 166 7.35 -18.58 -21.59
CA LEU A 166 7.11 -19.19 -20.29
C LEU A 166 5.71 -19.83 -20.21
N CYS A 167 4.68 -19.21 -20.82
CA CYS A 167 3.34 -19.81 -20.92
C CYS A 167 3.40 -21.19 -21.60
N GLU A 168 4.09 -21.32 -22.73
CA GLU A 168 4.24 -22.62 -23.41
C GLU A 168 4.98 -23.65 -22.54
N ARG A 169 6.07 -23.23 -21.90
CA ARG A 169 6.88 -24.14 -21.07
C ARG A 169 6.10 -24.65 -19.87
N LEU A 170 5.44 -23.75 -19.14
CA LEU A 170 4.60 -24.10 -18.01
C LEU A 170 3.40 -24.94 -18.45
N GLY A 171 2.72 -24.57 -19.54
CA GLY A 171 1.57 -25.28 -20.08
C GLY A 171 1.88 -26.76 -20.36
N ARG A 172 2.97 -27.03 -21.07
CA ARG A 172 3.43 -28.40 -21.35
C ARG A 172 3.85 -29.17 -20.10
N ALA A 173 4.54 -28.51 -19.17
CA ALA A 173 5.03 -29.17 -17.95
C ALA A 173 3.92 -29.51 -16.94
N SER A 174 2.87 -28.68 -16.86
CA SER A 174 1.74 -28.84 -15.96
C SER A 174 0.48 -29.45 -16.58
N ASP A 175 0.57 -29.84 -17.88
CA ASP A 175 -0.59 -30.28 -18.66
C ASP A 175 -1.77 -29.27 -18.63
N ASN A 176 -1.45 -27.96 -18.66
CA ASN A 176 -2.40 -26.86 -18.57
C ASN A 176 -2.65 -26.21 -19.93
N PRO A 177 -3.73 -26.59 -20.66
CA PRO A 177 -4.03 -26.06 -21.98
C PRO A 177 -4.37 -24.57 -21.98
N ALA A 178 -4.79 -23.99 -20.85
CA ALA A 178 -5.02 -22.57 -20.74
C ALA A 178 -3.73 -21.77 -20.93
N LEU A 179 -2.62 -22.22 -20.33
CA LEU A 179 -1.30 -21.60 -20.51
C LEU A 179 -0.77 -21.73 -21.94
N GLU A 180 -0.92 -22.90 -22.57
CA GLU A 180 -0.52 -23.07 -23.97
C GLU A 180 -1.29 -22.10 -24.90
N ALA A 181 -2.59 -21.94 -24.68
CA ALA A 181 -3.40 -21.00 -25.42
C ALA A 181 -2.97 -19.54 -25.21
N LEU A 182 -2.63 -19.16 -23.96
CA LEU A 182 -2.20 -17.81 -23.58
C LEU A 182 -0.84 -17.40 -24.19
N ALA A 183 -0.02 -18.36 -24.59
CA ALA A 183 1.20 -18.09 -25.35
C ALA A 183 0.92 -17.46 -26.72
N HIS A 184 -0.25 -17.68 -27.31
CA HIS A 184 -0.58 -17.33 -28.69
C HIS A 184 -1.72 -16.32 -28.83
N ARG A 185 -2.60 -16.19 -27.84
CA ARG A 185 -3.78 -15.33 -27.86
C ARG A 185 -4.13 -14.77 -26.48
N PRO A 186 -4.97 -13.71 -26.41
CA PRO A 186 -5.53 -13.25 -25.13
C PRO A 186 -6.48 -14.29 -24.51
N PRO A 187 -6.79 -14.16 -23.21
CA PRO A 187 -7.73 -15.03 -22.50
C PRO A 187 -9.16 -14.92 -23.08
N GLN A 188 -9.89 -16.04 -23.05
CA GLN A 188 -11.27 -16.15 -23.51
C GLN A 188 -12.24 -16.68 -22.42
N THR A 189 -11.70 -17.28 -21.37
CA THR A 189 -12.47 -17.80 -20.23
C THR A 189 -12.01 -17.16 -18.91
N LEU A 190 -12.85 -17.27 -17.88
CA LEU A 190 -12.49 -16.78 -16.54
C LEU A 190 -11.24 -17.45 -15.99
N HIS A 191 -11.08 -18.75 -16.23
CA HIS A 191 -9.87 -19.49 -15.85
C HIS A 191 -8.62 -18.94 -16.54
N GLU A 192 -8.67 -18.73 -17.86
CA GLU A 192 -7.56 -18.16 -18.61
C GLU A 192 -7.24 -16.72 -18.16
N ALA A 193 -8.27 -15.93 -17.83
CA ALA A 193 -8.09 -14.55 -17.32
C ALA A 193 -7.39 -14.52 -15.96
N PHE A 194 -7.74 -15.43 -15.05
CA PHE A 194 -7.04 -15.57 -13.77
C PHE A 194 -5.62 -16.11 -13.95
N GLN A 195 -5.44 -17.09 -14.86
CA GLN A 195 -4.13 -17.68 -15.15
C GLN A 195 -3.12 -16.65 -15.66
N ILE A 196 -3.50 -15.83 -16.65
CA ILE A 196 -2.58 -14.79 -17.18
C ILE A 196 -2.29 -13.71 -16.13
N ALA A 197 -3.29 -13.33 -15.32
CA ALA A 197 -3.11 -12.36 -14.26
C ALA A 197 -2.14 -12.86 -13.18
N LEU A 198 -2.24 -14.11 -12.77
CA LEU A 198 -1.33 -14.71 -11.79
C LEU A 198 0.10 -14.82 -12.34
N LEU A 199 0.28 -15.29 -13.59
CA LEU A 199 1.59 -15.38 -14.20
C LEU A 199 2.24 -14.01 -14.37
N TYR A 200 1.51 -13.02 -14.87
CA TYR A 200 2.01 -11.65 -15.00
C TYR A 200 2.40 -11.07 -13.64
N HIS A 201 1.57 -11.27 -12.61
CA HIS A 201 1.85 -10.87 -11.25
C HIS A 201 3.19 -11.45 -10.74
N ASP A 202 3.41 -12.76 -10.92
CA ASP A 202 4.62 -13.42 -10.44
C ASP A 202 5.87 -12.97 -11.19
N LEU A 203 5.77 -12.74 -12.51
CA LEU A 203 6.86 -12.16 -13.30
C LEU A 203 7.18 -10.73 -12.85
N GLN A 204 6.16 -9.91 -12.56
CA GLN A 204 6.36 -8.55 -12.11
C GLN A 204 6.98 -8.47 -10.72
N GLU A 205 6.59 -9.36 -9.79
CA GLU A 205 7.27 -9.47 -8.49
C GLU A 205 8.74 -9.89 -8.63
N MET A 206 9.02 -10.77 -9.55
CA MET A 206 10.41 -11.16 -9.89
C MET A 206 11.17 -9.96 -10.48
N GLU A 207 10.53 -9.11 -11.27
CA GLU A 207 11.08 -7.83 -11.77
C GLU A 207 11.37 -6.86 -10.63
N GLY A 208 10.73 -6.99 -9.47
CA GLY A 208 11.04 -6.24 -8.25
C GLY A 208 9.91 -5.42 -7.66
N GLU A 209 8.69 -5.63 -8.11
CA GLU A 209 7.49 -5.05 -7.53
C GLU A 209 7.06 -5.85 -6.29
N GLU A 210 6.94 -5.21 -5.13
CA GLU A 210 6.55 -5.89 -3.89
C GLU A 210 5.08 -5.75 -3.54
N VAL A 211 4.48 -4.58 -3.82
CA VAL A 211 3.07 -4.28 -3.53
C VAL A 211 2.41 -3.73 -4.79
N ARG A 212 1.24 -4.25 -5.11
CA ARG A 212 0.46 -3.77 -6.27
C ARG A 212 -1.01 -4.07 -6.16
N THR A 213 -1.79 -3.35 -6.94
CA THR A 213 -3.20 -3.66 -7.13
C THR A 213 -3.42 -4.61 -8.29
N MET A 214 -4.37 -5.54 -8.10
CA MET A 214 -4.82 -6.48 -9.11
C MET A 214 -6.00 -5.93 -9.96
N GLY A 215 -6.27 -4.62 -9.86
CA GLY A 215 -7.33 -3.94 -10.60
C GLY A 215 -8.73 -4.17 -10.05
N TRP A 216 -9.74 -3.73 -10.78
CA TRP A 216 -11.14 -3.95 -10.45
C TRP A 216 -11.56 -5.40 -10.71
N PHE A 217 -11.71 -6.19 -9.67
CA PHE A 217 -12.08 -7.59 -9.80
C PHE A 217 -13.45 -7.76 -10.48
N ASP A 218 -14.44 -7.02 -10.01
CA ASP A 218 -15.82 -7.09 -10.46
C ASP A 218 -16.08 -6.42 -11.82
N ARG A 219 -15.09 -5.78 -12.41
CA ARG A 219 -15.18 -5.15 -13.73
C ARG A 219 -14.32 -5.88 -14.77
N LEU A 220 -13.08 -6.17 -14.43
CA LEU A 220 -12.15 -6.85 -15.34
C LEU A 220 -12.59 -8.27 -15.70
N TYR A 221 -13.17 -8.98 -14.73
CA TYR A 221 -13.53 -10.38 -14.89
C TYR A 221 -15.02 -10.64 -15.16
N LEU A 222 -15.89 -9.62 -15.09
CA LEU A 222 -17.34 -9.77 -15.22
C LEU A 222 -17.76 -10.41 -16.55
N ASN A 223 -17.22 -9.95 -17.66
CA ASN A 223 -17.59 -10.48 -18.97
C ASN A 223 -17.11 -11.93 -19.15
N PHE A 224 -15.95 -12.29 -18.64
CA PHE A 224 -15.48 -13.69 -18.65
C PHE A 224 -16.41 -14.57 -17.82
N TYR A 225 -16.78 -14.13 -16.62
CA TYR A 225 -17.72 -14.82 -15.74
C TYR A 225 -19.07 -15.03 -16.43
N ARG A 226 -19.68 -13.96 -16.96
CA ARG A 226 -20.98 -14.03 -17.65
C ARG A 226 -20.95 -14.96 -18.86
N ASN A 227 -19.92 -14.87 -19.68
CA ASN A 227 -19.76 -15.69 -20.85
C ASN A 227 -19.58 -17.18 -20.50
N ASP A 228 -18.87 -17.50 -19.42
CA ASP A 228 -18.68 -18.87 -18.98
C ASP A 228 -19.96 -19.46 -18.36
N ILE A 229 -20.73 -18.66 -17.61
CA ILE A 229 -22.06 -19.05 -17.10
C ILE A 229 -23.02 -19.30 -18.27
N ALA A 230 -23.11 -18.36 -19.22
CA ALA A 230 -24.01 -18.46 -20.36
C ALA A 230 -23.68 -19.65 -21.28
N ALA A 231 -22.40 -19.99 -21.41
CA ALA A 231 -21.94 -21.14 -22.19
C ALA A 231 -22.02 -22.48 -21.41
N GLY A 232 -22.45 -22.47 -20.15
CA GLY A 232 -22.50 -23.64 -19.29
C GLY A 232 -21.13 -24.22 -18.91
N ARG A 233 -20.05 -23.45 -19.08
CA ARG A 233 -18.70 -23.84 -18.64
C ARG A 233 -18.53 -23.73 -17.13
N LEU A 234 -19.20 -22.78 -16.51
CA LEU A 234 -19.22 -22.59 -15.06
C LEU A 234 -20.66 -22.51 -14.54
N THR A 235 -20.84 -22.93 -13.29
CA THR A 235 -21.96 -22.55 -12.44
C THR A 235 -21.50 -21.48 -11.45
N ARG A 236 -22.43 -20.86 -10.70
CA ARG A 236 -22.08 -19.91 -9.65
C ARG A 236 -21.16 -20.54 -8.60
N GLU A 237 -21.44 -21.78 -8.22
CA GLU A 237 -20.66 -22.54 -7.24
C GLU A 237 -19.25 -22.86 -7.76
N SER A 238 -19.13 -23.34 -9.00
CA SER A 238 -17.81 -23.62 -9.58
C SER A 238 -16.99 -22.35 -9.85
N ALA A 239 -17.64 -21.21 -10.13
CA ALA A 239 -16.96 -19.93 -10.20
C ALA A 239 -16.43 -19.48 -8.83
N LYS A 240 -17.19 -19.70 -7.74
CA LYS A 240 -16.76 -19.46 -6.38
C LYS A 240 -15.52 -20.29 -6.04
N GLU A 241 -15.53 -21.58 -6.35
CA GLU A 241 -14.37 -22.46 -6.17
C GLU A 241 -13.15 -21.95 -6.95
N LEU A 242 -13.33 -21.57 -8.21
CA LEU A 242 -12.24 -21.04 -9.03
C LEU A 242 -11.63 -19.75 -8.44
N ILE A 243 -12.46 -18.86 -7.88
CA ILE A 243 -11.98 -17.65 -7.18
C ILE A 243 -11.16 -18.03 -5.95
N LYS A 244 -11.59 -19.02 -5.15
CA LYS A 244 -10.81 -19.50 -3.99
C LYS A 244 -9.43 -20.01 -4.40
N TYR A 245 -9.35 -20.82 -5.46
CA TYR A 245 -8.08 -21.30 -6.03
C TYR A 245 -7.18 -20.15 -6.52
N PHE A 246 -7.76 -19.11 -7.10
CA PHE A 246 -7.01 -17.94 -7.54
C PHE A 246 -6.49 -17.12 -6.35
N TRP A 247 -7.33 -16.85 -5.37
CA TRP A 247 -6.96 -16.01 -4.24
C TRP A 247 -6.02 -16.67 -3.23
N ILE A 248 -6.08 -17.99 -3.07
CA ILE A 248 -5.15 -18.70 -2.18
C ILE A 248 -3.70 -18.54 -2.62
N ALA A 249 -3.44 -18.36 -3.91
CA ALA A 249 -2.10 -18.12 -4.44
C ALA A 249 -1.44 -16.85 -3.87
N PHE A 250 -2.23 -15.83 -3.57
CA PHE A 250 -1.74 -14.58 -2.97
C PHE A 250 -1.53 -14.71 -1.46
N TYR A 251 -2.45 -15.37 -0.76
CA TYR A 251 -2.34 -15.62 0.67
C TYR A 251 -1.17 -16.54 1.01
N ALA A 252 -1.11 -17.72 0.40
CA ALA A 252 -0.15 -18.75 0.77
C ALA A 252 1.29 -18.33 0.47
N LYS A 253 1.52 -17.59 -0.60
CA LYS A 253 2.84 -17.05 -0.95
C LYS A 253 3.42 -16.15 0.14
N TRP A 254 2.58 -15.34 0.79
CA TRP A 254 3.00 -14.36 1.79
C TRP A 254 2.75 -14.82 3.22
N GLN A 255 1.92 -15.84 3.42
CA GLN A 255 1.53 -16.37 4.72
C GLN A 255 1.10 -15.30 5.73
N GLY A 256 0.34 -14.31 5.26
CA GLY A 256 -0.08 -13.20 6.08
C GLY A 256 1.05 -12.27 6.54
N LYS A 257 2.23 -12.40 5.96
CA LYS A 257 3.30 -11.42 6.13
C LYS A 257 2.99 -10.18 5.31
N ARG A 258 3.65 -9.08 5.62
CA ARG A 258 3.58 -7.77 4.94
C ARG A 258 3.16 -7.81 3.47
N PHE A 259 2.39 -6.81 3.02
CA PHE A 259 2.13 -6.50 1.62
C PHE A 259 1.11 -7.40 0.91
N GLY A 260 -0.12 -7.39 1.43
CA GLY A 260 -1.29 -8.00 0.79
C GLY A 260 -1.53 -7.50 -0.64
N LYS A 261 -2.11 -8.35 -1.46
CA LYS A 261 -2.52 -7.98 -2.81
C LYS A 261 -3.92 -7.40 -2.79
N ASN A 262 -4.07 -6.26 -3.45
CA ASN A 262 -5.27 -5.45 -3.40
C ASN A 262 -6.16 -5.72 -4.62
N PHE A 263 -7.38 -6.20 -4.39
CA PHE A 263 -8.45 -6.27 -5.38
C PHE A 263 -9.45 -5.16 -5.13
N CYS A 264 -9.79 -4.40 -6.17
CA CYS A 264 -10.72 -3.29 -6.08
C CYS A 264 -12.13 -3.71 -6.53
N PHE A 265 -13.16 -3.13 -5.92
CA PHE A 265 -14.58 -3.34 -6.23
C PHE A 265 -15.32 -2.01 -6.31
N GLY A 266 -16.35 -1.96 -7.16
CA GLY A 266 -17.18 -0.78 -7.33
C GLY A 266 -16.54 0.29 -8.24
N PRO A 267 -17.20 1.48 -8.37
CA PRO A 267 -18.36 1.91 -7.60
C PRO A 267 -19.69 1.23 -8.03
N GLU A 268 -19.74 0.63 -9.23
CA GLU A 268 -20.92 -0.09 -9.72
C GLU A 268 -20.87 -1.54 -9.22
N ILE A 269 -21.74 -1.85 -8.26
CA ILE A 269 -21.82 -3.19 -7.67
C ILE A 269 -22.63 -4.12 -8.57
N ASN A 270 -22.11 -5.30 -8.84
CA ASN A 270 -22.72 -6.30 -9.71
C ASN A 270 -22.69 -7.71 -9.08
N GLU A 271 -23.17 -8.72 -9.80
CA GLU A 271 -23.25 -10.10 -9.32
C GLU A 271 -21.90 -10.70 -8.97
N LEU A 272 -20.82 -10.28 -9.65
CA LEU A 272 -19.48 -10.75 -9.34
C LEU A 272 -18.91 -10.08 -8.07
N SER A 273 -19.29 -8.82 -7.79
CA SER A 273 -18.96 -8.15 -6.52
C SER A 273 -19.55 -8.92 -5.33
N MET A 274 -20.81 -9.33 -5.42
CA MET A 274 -21.50 -10.10 -4.38
C MET A 274 -20.85 -11.48 -4.20
N LEU A 275 -20.64 -12.21 -5.31
CA LEU A 275 -20.00 -13.53 -5.29
C LEU A 275 -18.60 -13.49 -4.67
N ALA A 276 -17.82 -12.47 -5.01
CA ALA A 276 -16.46 -12.29 -4.50
C ALA A 276 -16.45 -12.05 -2.99
N LEU A 277 -17.33 -11.20 -2.44
CA LEU A 277 -17.41 -10.98 -0.99
C LEU A 277 -17.88 -12.21 -0.22
N GLU A 278 -18.81 -13.00 -0.77
CA GLU A 278 -19.22 -14.27 -0.20
C GLU A 278 -18.06 -15.28 -0.21
N THR A 279 -17.31 -15.32 -1.31
CA THR A 279 -16.13 -16.17 -1.44
C THR A 279 -15.05 -15.78 -0.43
N TYR A 280 -14.83 -14.48 -0.24
CA TYR A 280 -13.88 -13.95 0.74
C TYR A 280 -14.26 -14.33 2.18
N TYR A 281 -15.57 -14.26 2.50
CA TYR A 281 -16.09 -14.69 3.80
C TYR A 281 -15.74 -16.16 4.09
N GLU A 282 -15.95 -17.05 3.12
CA GLU A 282 -15.68 -18.48 3.23
C GLU A 282 -14.17 -18.78 3.28
N LEU A 283 -13.38 -18.11 2.45
CA LEU A 283 -11.93 -18.31 2.37
C LEU A 283 -11.23 -17.97 3.68
N ASN A 284 -11.65 -16.91 4.36
CA ASN A 284 -11.17 -16.47 5.68
C ASN A 284 -9.63 -16.42 5.78
N THR A 285 -9.01 -15.63 4.93
CA THR A 285 -7.56 -15.42 4.87
C THR A 285 -7.22 -13.94 5.08
N VAL A 286 -6.00 -13.65 5.54
CA VAL A 286 -5.51 -12.26 5.70
C VAL A 286 -5.28 -11.56 4.36
N ASP A 287 -5.15 -12.30 3.28
CA ASP A 287 -5.03 -11.86 1.89
C ASP A 287 -5.97 -12.68 1.00
N PRO A 288 -6.48 -12.13 -0.11
CA PRO A 288 -6.23 -10.78 -0.63
C PRO A 288 -6.91 -9.69 0.19
N LYS A 289 -6.39 -8.45 0.10
CA LYS A 289 -7.06 -7.25 0.58
C LYS A 289 -8.14 -6.82 -0.42
N LEU A 290 -9.30 -6.42 0.10
CA LEU A 290 -10.39 -5.89 -0.70
C LEU A 290 -10.52 -4.38 -0.48
N SER A 291 -10.42 -3.59 -1.54
CA SER A 291 -10.64 -2.14 -1.53
C SER A 291 -11.96 -1.82 -2.22
N LEU A 292 -12.87 -1.24 -1.47
CA LEU A 292 -14.24 -0.98 -1.92
C LEU A 292 -14.39 0.51 -2.23
N LEU A 293 -14.61 0.86 -3.49
CA LEU A 293 -14.97 2.21 -3.91
C LEU A 293 -16.48 2.38 -3.73
N LEU A 294 -16.88 3.10 -2.69
CA LEU A 294 -18.27 3.24 -2.29
C LEU A 294 -18.81 4.62 -2.64
N THR A 295 -20.12 4.67 -2.90
CA THR A 295 -20.88 5.89 -3.14
C THR A 295 -22.08 5.93 -2.19
N PRO A 296 -22.78 7.08 -2.05
CA PRO A 296 -24.04 7.14 -1.31
C PRO A 296 -25.09 6.15 -1.82
N GLU A 297 -25.04 5.81 -3.12
CA GLU A 297 -25.98 4.91 -3.81
C GLU A 297 -25.60 3.43 -3.71
N THR A 298 -24.47 3.10 -3.07
CA THR A 298 -24.06 1.70 -2.89
C THR A 298 -25.18 0.87 -2.27
N PRO A 299 -25.57 -0.27 -2.89
CA PRO A 299 -26.70 -1.07 -2.44
C PRO A 299 -26.57 -1.51 -0.98
N GLN A 300 -27.65 -1.40 -0.22
CA GLN A 300 -27.68 -1.77 1.20
C GLN A 300 -27.26 -3.23 1.42
N ALA A 301 -27.72 -4.16 0.58
CA ALA A 301 -27.35 -5.57 0.66
C ALA A 301 -25.83 -5.81 0.52
N PHE A 302 -25.14 -4.99 -0.30
CA PHE A 302 -23.69 -5.06 -0.42
C PHE A 302 -23.00 -4.57 0.86
N LEU A 303 -23.44 -3.43 1.42
CA LEU A 303 -22.91 -2.89 2.67
C LEU A 303 -23.14 -3.84 3.85
N GLU A 304 -24.27 -4.51 3.90
CA GLU A 304 -24.56 -5.53 4.93
C GLU A 304 -23.64 -6.75 4.80
N LEU A 305 -23.33 -7.17 3.57
CA LEU A 305 -22.38 -8.25 3.34
C LEU A 305 -20.96 -7.84 3.73
N VAL A 306 -20.56 -6.59 3.44
CA VAL A 306 -19.29 -5.99 3.92
C VAL A 306 -19.26 -5.96 5.45
N ALA A 307 -20.30 -5.44 6.08
CA ALA A 307 -20.41 -5.34 7.53
C ALA A 307 -20.38 -6.72 8.23
N ARG A 308 -21.00 -7.73 7.62
CA ARG A 308 -20.94 -9.12 8.11
C ARG A 308 -19.51 -9.65 8.07
N ASN A 309 -18.80 -9.44 6.96
CA ASN A 309 -17.39 -9.83 6.87
C ASN A 309 -16.57 -9.19 7.98
N ILE A 310 -16.69 -7.88 8.17
CA ILE A 310 -15.97 -7.11 9.20
C ILE A 310 -16.31 -7.60 10.60
N ARG A 311 -17.61 -7.72 10.94
CA ARG A 311 -18.08 -8.19 12.24
C ARG A 311 -17.51 -9.56 12.61
N ASP A 312 -17.42 -10.46 11.62
CA ASP A 312 -16.97 -11.83 11.81
C ASP A 312 -15.45 -11.98 11.65
N GLY A 313 -14.70 -10.87 11.74
CA GLY A 313 -13.23 -10.85 11.77
C GLY A 313 -12.53 -10.96 10.42
N ARG A 314 -13.26 -10.84 9.28
CA ARG A 314 -12.65 -10.75 7.93
C ARG A 314 -12.38 -9.29 7.62
N THR A 315 -11.34 -8.76 8.21
CA THR A 315 -11.08 -7.31 8.27
C THR A 315 -10.10 -6.81 7.20
N ALA A 316 -9.62 -7.65 6.27
CA ALA A 316 -8.78 -7.17 5.15
C ALA A 316 -9.59 -6.39 4.10
N ILE A 317 -10.46 -5.53 4.58
CA ILE A 317 -11.37 -4.69 3.79
C ILE A 317 -11.10 -3.22 4.14
N VAL A 318 -11.03 -2.37 3.13
CA VAL A 318 -11.05 -0.91 3.28
C VAL A 318 -12.19 -0.32 2.44
N SER A 319 -13.00 0.54 3.07
CA SER A 319 -14.05 1.31 2.42
C SER A 319 -13.52 2.68 2.04
N LEU A 320 -13.60 3.07 0.77
CA LEU A 320 -13.08 4.32 0.23
C LEU A 320 -14.22 5.14 -0.36
N ASN A 321 -14.23 6.43 -0.07
CA ASN A 321 -15.18 7.41 -0.59
C ASN A 321 -14.86 7.74 -2.05
N TYR A 322 -15.48 7.03 -2.99
CA TYR A 322 -15.21 7.23 -4.41
C TYR A 322 -15.46 8.69 -4.89
N PRO A 323 -16.58 9.35 -4.57
CA PRO A 323 -16.78 10.76 -4.93
C PRO A 323 -15.65 11.68 -4.46
N LEU A 324 -15.21 11.54 -3.20
CA LEU A 324 -14.14 12.35 -2.63
C LEU A 324 -12.79 12.08 -3.30
N VAL A 325 -12.49 10.81 -3.57
CA VAL A 325 -11.28 10.41 -4.30
C VAL A 325 -11.25 11.03 -5.70
N VAL A 326 -12.37 10.95 -6.43
CA VAL A 326 -12.50 11.56 -7.76
C VAL A 326 -12.34 13.08 -7.69
N GLU A 327 -12.96 13.74 -6.71
CA GLU A 327 -12.80 15.17 -6.48
C GLU A 327 -11.34 15.56 -6.23
N GLY A 328 -10.66 14.84 -5.34
CA GLY A 328 -9.24 15.07 -5.04
C GLY A 328 -8.36 14.96 -6.29
N LEU A 329 -8.55 13.93 -7.09
CA LEU A 329 -7.80 13.75 -8.34
C LEU A 329 -8.08 14.88 -9.36
N ILE A 330 -9.33 15.33 -9.50
CA ILE A 330 -9.69 16.45 -10.38
C ILE A 330 -9.05 17.76 -9.89
N ARG A 331 -9.13 18.07 -8.59
CA ARG A 331 -8.49 19.26 -8.00
C ARG A 331 -6.99 19.33 -8.32
N HIS A 332 -6.35 18.15 -8.41
CA HIS A 332 -4.91 18.04 -8.64
C HIS A 332 -4.55 17.66 -10.08
N GLY A 333 -5.43 18.00 -11.05
CA GLY A 333 -5.09 18.08 -12.47
C GLY A 333 -5.37 16.83 -13.29
N ARG A 334 -6.13 15.84 -12.77
CA ARG A 334 -6.66 14.75 -13.61
C ARG A 334 -7.91 15.23 -14.34
N THR A 335 -8.11 14.76 -15.57
CA THR A 335 -9.38 14.99 -16.23
C THR A 335 -10.51 14.30 -15.49
N PRO A 336 -11.76 14.81 -15.55
CA PRO A 336 -12.91 14.11 -14.92
C PRO A 336 -13.13 12.70 -15.42
N GLU A 337 -12.78 12.40 -16.67
CA GLU A 337 -12.85 11.05 -17.25
C GLU A 337 -11.82 10.13 -16.61
N ASP A 338 -10.55 10.57 -16.55
CA ASP A 338 -9.47 9.79 -15.96
C ASP A 338 -9.65 9.61 -14.44
N ALA A 339 -10.06 10.66 -13.73
CA ALA A 339 -10.29 10.60 -12.29
C ALA A 339 -11.35 9.54 -11.92
N ARG A 340 -12.39 9.37 -12.72
CA ARG A 340 -13.38 8.29 -12.53
C ARG A 340 -12.83 6.88 -12.77
N ARG A 341 -11.68 6.76 -13.39
CA ARG A 341 -10.97 5.49 -13.57
C ARG A 341 -9.93 5.24 -12.48
N CYS A 342 -10.12 5.84 -11.30
CA CYS A 342 -9.20 5.66 -10.17
C CYS A 342 -9.36 4.32 -9.49
N ILE A 343 -8.24 3.76 -9.04
CA ILE A 343 -8.20 2.60 -8.16
C ILE A 343 -7.15 2.81 -7.08
N PRO A 344 -7.29 2.20 -5.91
CA PRO A 344 -6.24 2.18 -4.90
C PRO A 344 -5.10 1.26 -5.33
N VAL A 345 -3.86 1.76 -5.28
CA VAL A 345 -2.67 1.06 -5.77
C VAL A 345 -1.79 0.46 -4.67
N GLY A 346 -2.10 0.75 -3.43
CA GLY A 346 -1.38 0.25 -2.28
C GLY A 346 -2.29 0.13 -1.06
N CYS A 347 -1.98 0.87 -0.01
CA CYS A 347 -2.79 0.88 1.20
C CYS A 347 -4.15 1.56 0.96
N TYR A 348 -4.11 2.83 0.54
CA TYR A 348 -5.27 3.69 0.32
C TYR A 348 -5.09 4.60 -0.91
N GLU A 349 -3.93 4.63 -1.47
CA GLU A 349 -3.46 5.61 -2.45
C GLU A 349 -4.14 5.40 -3.79
N PRO A 350 -4.99 6.34 -4.26
CA PRO A 350 -5.61 6.22 -5.56
C PRO A 350 -4.67 6.65 -6.69
N ALA A 351 -4.81 5.99 -7.83
CA ALA A 351 -4.18 6.36 -9.08
C ALA A 351 -5.14 6.14 -10.25
N VAL A 352 -4.91 6.82 -11.36
CA VAL A 352 -5.68 6.60 -12.60
C VAL A 352 -5.25 5.26 -13.21
N PHE A 353 -6.18 4.34 -13.33
CA PHE A 353 -5.96 2.99 -13.83
C PHE A 353 -5.33 2.98 -15.24
N GLY A 354 -4.22 2.26 -15.37
CA GLY A 354 -3.52 2.08 -16.64
C GLY A 354 -2.87 3.34 -17.23
N ARG A 355 -2.90 4.48 -16.53
CA ARG A 355 -2.36 5.76 -17.01
C ARG A 355 -1.47 6.48 -16.00
N GLU A 356 -1.49 6.11 -14.72
CA GLU A 356 -0.76 6.79 -13.66
C GLU A 356 0.19 5.88 -12.92
N ILE A 357 1.38 6.42 -12.66
CA ILE A 357 2.36 5.85 -11.72
C ILE A 357 2.48 6.80 -10.54
N SER A 358 1.93 6.40 -9.40
CA SER A 358 1.83 7.23 -8.20
C SER A 358 3.05 7.13 -7.28
N CYS A 359 3.84 6.07 -7.35
CA CYS A 359 5.02 5.81 -6.48
C CYS A 359 4.72 6.10 -5.01
N SER A 360 3.68 5.48 -4.48
CA SER A 360 3.13 5.84 -3.18
C SER A 360 4.02 5.47 -1.98
N GLY A 361 5.04 4.65 -2.18
CA GLY A 361 6.06 4.34 -1.17
C GLY A 361 7.28 5.26 -1.17
N ALA A 362 7.36 6.23 -2.09
CA ALA A 362 8.60 6.94 -2.38
C ALA A 362 9.07 7.86 -1.25
N THR A 363 8.17 8.63 -0.63
CA THR A 363 8.56 9.57 0.43
C THR A 363 7.64 9.53 1.64
N HIS A 364 8.23 9.78 2.82
CA HIS A 364 7.48 10.02 4.05
C HIS A 364 7.99 11.30 4.69
N PHE A 365 7.06 12.10 5.17
CA PHE A 365 7.32 13.29 5.97
C PHE A 365 6.75 13.09 7.38
N PHE A 366 7.61 13.22 8.40
CA PHE A 366 7.26 12.92 9.78
C PHE A 366 6.96 14.21 10.55
N LEU A 367 5.69 14.60 10.61
CA LEU A 367 5.24 15.84 11.26
C LEU A 367 5.76 16.02 12.70
N PRO A 368 5.65 15.02 13.62
CA PRO A 368 6.10 15.21 14.99
C PRO A 368 7.62 15.38 15.09
N GLN A 369 8.39 14.77 14.17
CA GLN A 369 9.83 14.97 14.14
C GLN A 369 10.18 16.40 13.70
N ALA A 370 9.45 16.97 12.75
CA ALA A 370 9.65 18.36 12.36
C ALA A 370 9.34 19.33 13.51
N VAL A 371 8.32 19.04 14.33
CA VAL A 371 8.02 19.79 15.56
C VAL A 371 9.14 19.63 16.59
N ALA A 372 9.65 18.41 16.79
CA ALA A 372 10.77 18.15 17.72
C ALA A 372 12.03 18.92 17.31
N LEU A 373 12.42 18.85 16.05
CA LEU A 373 13.57 19.58 15.50
C LEU A 373 13.41 21.11 15.60
N PHE A 374 12.19 21.62 15.43
CA PHE A 374 11.89 23.02 15.65
C PHE A 374 12.14 23.43 17.12
N LEU A 375 11.75 22.60 18.09
CA LEU A 375 11.94 22.90 19.49
C LEU A 375 13.40 22.87 19.95
N GLU A 376 14.27 22.18 19.23
CA GLU A 376 15.73 22.20 19.44
C GLU A 376 16.35 23.54 18.98
N GLU A 377 15.70 24.28 18.10
CA GLU A 377 16.12 25.63 17.71
C GLU A 377 15.90 26.60 18.88
N LYS A 378 16.93 27.34 19.26
CA LYS A 378 16.82 28.37 20.31
C LYS A 378 16.11 29.59 19.76
N GLY A 379 14.84 29.77 20.15
CA GLY A 379 14.03 30.92 19.79
C GLY A 379 13.13 31.32 20.96
N GLU A 380 12.88 32.62 21.11
CA GLU A 380 11.92 33.18 22.05
C GLU A 380 10.68 33.65 21.26
N TYR A 381 9.50 33.30 21.75
CA TYR A 381 8.23 33.65 21.10
C TYR A 381 7.30 34.20 22.16
N ALA A 382 6.86 35.45 21.99
CA ALA A 382 6.00 36.12 22.97
C ALA A 382 4.58 35.54 22.99
N THR A 383 4.12 35.01 21.86
CA THR A 383 2.78 34.42 21.72
C THR A 383 2.86 33.03 21.09
N PHE A 384 1.83 32.23 21.33
CA PHE A 384 1.69 30.93 20.67
C PHE A 384 1.61 31.06 19.15
N GLU A 385 0.96 32.11 18.66
CA GLU A 385 0.84 32.33 17.21
C GLU A 385 2.22 32.55 16.57
N GLU A 386 3.11 33.33 17.18
CA GLU A 386 4.49 33.52 16.72
C GLU A 386 5.26 32.18 16.72
N LEU A 387 5.14 31.38 17.77
CA LEU A 387 5.74 30.06 17.86
C LEU A 387 5.23 29.14 16.76
N LYS A 388 3.90 29.08 16.57
CA LYS A 388 3.25 28.26 15.55
C LYS A 388 3.72 28.63 14.14
N GLN A 389 3.79 29.90 13.82
CA GLN A 389 4.29 30.37 12.53
C GLN A 389 5.76 29.99 12.30
N ALA A 390 6.60 30.12 13.32
CA ALA A 390 8.00 29.68 13.24
C ALA A 390 8.12 28.17 13.06
N CYS A 391 7.31 27.37 13.74
CA CYS A 391 7.21 25.94 13.56
C CYS A 391 6.78 25.57 12.12
N PHE A 392 5.78 26.26 11.59
CA PHE A 392 5.31 26.05 10.21
C PHE A 392 6.40 26.39 9.19
N HIS A 393 7.19 27.45 9.41
CA HIS A 393 8.36 27.73 8.58
C HIS A 393 9.40 26.60 8.64
N ARG A 394 9.63 26.00 9.81
CA ARG A 394 10.52 24.83 9.91
C ARG A 394 9.95 23.66 9.12
N ILE A 395 8.68 23.34 9.25
CA ILE A 395 7.98 22.29 8.50
C ILE A 395 8.16 22.51 6.98
N ALA A 396 7.97 23.74 6.50
CA ALA A 396 8.16 24.06 5.07
C ALA A 396 9.59 23.80 4.59
N ARG A 397 10.61 24.14 5.39
CA ARG A 397 12.02 23.84 5.06
C ARG A 397 12.30 22.34 4.98
N GLU A 398 11.73 21.57 5.89
CA GLU A 398 11.89 20.12 5.91
C GLU A 398 11.21 19.45 4.73
N ILE A 399 10.01 19.92 4.33
CA ILE A 399 9.32 19.46 3.12
C ILE A 399 10.16 19.74 1.89
N ALA A 400 10.68 20.96 1.75
CA ALA A 400 11.52 21.33 0.61
C ALA A 400 12.81 20.49 0.51
N TYR A 401 13.43 20.17 1.67
CA TYR A 401 14.57 19.28 1.73
C TYR A 401 14.21 17.87 1.25
N MET A 402 13.14 17.30 1.78
CA MET A 402 12.64 15.96 1.40
C MET A 402 12.40 15.87 -0.11
N GLU A 403 11.71 16.86 -0.67
CA GLU A 403 11.41 16.91 -2.10
C GLU A 403 12.67 16.95 -2.96
N GLU A 404 13.69 17.70 -2.54
CA GLU A 404 14.96 17.75 -3.25
C GLU A 404 15.67 16.39 -3.19
N GLN A 405 15.71 15.73 -2.03
CA GLN A 405 16.29 14.40 -1.95
C GLN A 405 15.55 13.39 -2.82
N GLN A 406 14.22 13.46 -2.84
CA GLN A 406 13.43 12.56 -3.68
C GLN A 406 13.62 12.83 -5.18
N ARG A 407 13.74 14.11 -5.62
CA ARG A 407 14.10 14.42 -7.01
C ARG A 407 15.45 13.82 -7.41
N ARG A 408 16.41 13.78 -6.51
CA ARG A 408 17.71 13.10 -6.71
C ARG A 408 17.52 11.58 -6.84
N CYS A 409 16.70 10.95 -6.00
CA CYS A 409 16.34 9.54 -6.15
C CYS A 409 15.71 9.25 -7.51
N GLU A 410 14.77 10.09 -7.95
CA GLU A 410 14.13 9.92 -9.26
C GLU A 410 15.11 10.07 -10.43
N SER A 411 16.18 10.89 -10.29
CA SER A 411 17.18 11.06 -11.33
C SER A 411 18.01 9.81 -11.60
N ILE A 412 18.18 8.96 -10.60
CA ILE A 412 18.94 7.71 -10.70
C ILE A 412 18.05 6.47 -10.86
N TRP A 413 16.75 6.61 -10.72
CA TRP A 413 15.81 5.49 -10.78
C TRP A 413 15.86 4.70 -12.09
N PRO A 414 15.89 5.32 -13.30
CA PRO A 414 16.03 4.58 -14.57
C PRO A 414 17.27 3.70 -14.64
N GLU A 415 18.32 4.07 -13.93
CA GLU A 415 19.58 3.33 -13.88
C GLU A 415 19.61 2.21 -12.83
N ILE A 416 18.65 2.19 -11.90
CA ILE A 416 18.60 1.19 -10.82
C ILE A 416 17.55 0.13 -11.09
N ASN A 417 16.35 0.54 -11.49
CA ASN A 417 15.20 -0.36 -11.55
C ASN A 417 14.22 -0.01 -12.69
N PRO A 418 14.68 0.08 -13.96
CA PRO A 418 13.75 0.22 -15.05
C PRO A 418 12.79 -0.98 -15.10
N ALA A 419 11.52 -0.76 -15.45
CA ALA A 419 10.43 -1.73 -15.32
C ALA A 419 9.75 -2.00 -16.68
N PRO A 420 10.43 -2.64 -17.66
CA PRO A 420 9.91 -2.82 -19.00
C PRO A 420 8.65 -3.70 -19.05
N LEU A 421 8.48 -4.66 -18.15
CA LEU A 421 7.28 -5.50 -18.11
C LEU A 421 6.07 -4.69 -17.65
N LEU A 422 6.19 -3.93 -16.57
CA LEU A 422 5.12 -3.03 -16.10
C LEU A 422 4.78 -2.00 -17.18
N SER A 423 5.79 -1.31 -17.69
CA SER A 423 5.65 -0.24 -18.69
C SER A 423 5.07 -0.74 -20.01
N SER A 424 5.28 -2.02 -20.37
CA SER A 424 4.72 -2.61 -21.61
C SER A 424 3.19 -2.61 -21.64
N THR A 425 2.54 -2.60 -20.49
CA THR A 425 1.07 -2.57 -20.40
C THR A 425 0.49 -1.16 -20.57
N LEU A 426 1.25 -0.11 -20.28
CA LEU A 426 0.79 1.28 -20.34
C LEU A 426 0.91 1.83 -21.76
N ALA A 427 -0.22 2.17 -22.39
CA ALA A 427 -0.25 2.71 -23.75
C ALA A 427 0.55 4.00 -23.89
N ASP A 428 0.55 4.84 -22.87
CA ASP A 428 1.30 6.11 -22.86
C ASP A 428 2.82 5.89 -22.85
N CYS A 429 3.32 4.87 -22.13
CA CYS A 429 4.73 4.48 -22.19
C CYS A 429 5.14 4.06 -23.60
N ILE A 430 4.32 3.26 -24.27
CA ILE A 430 4.54 2.84 -25.67
C ILE A 430 4.52 4.06 -26.59
N ARG A 431 3.52 4.93 -26.48
CA ARG A 431 3.41 6.14 -27.31
C ARG A 431 4.59 7.12 -27.15
N LYS A 432 5.07 7.28 -25.91
CA LYS A 432 6.20 8.16 -25.58
C LYS A 432 7.58 7.50 -25.82
N GLY A 433 7.63 6.17 -25.95
CA GLY A 433 8.88 5.40 -26.08
C GLY A 433 9.74 5.47 -24.82
N ARG A 434 9.12 5.55 -23.62
CA ARG A 434 9.80 5.74 -22.33
C ARG A 434 9.24 4.83 -21.26
N ASP A 435 10.14 4.35 -20.43
CA ASP A 435 9.79 3.60 -19.21
C ASP A 435 9.07 4.48 -18.16
N ILE A 436 8.35 3.85 -17.23
CA ILE A 436 7.69 4.55 -16.12
C ILE A 436 8.67 5.34 -15.27
N THR A 437 9.89 4.85 -15.11
CA THR A 437 10.94 5.50 -14.33
C THR A 437 11.44 6.80 -14.97
N GLU A 438 11.24 6.94 -16.28
CA GLU A 438 11.58 8.12 -17.08
C GLU A 438 10.37 9.05 -17.36
N GLY A 439 9.23 8.83 -16.68
CA GLY A 439 8.02 9.62 -16.90
C GLY A 439 7.21 9.17 -18.13
N GLY A 440 7.24 7.88 -18.47
CA GLY A 440 6.52 7.32 -19.61
C GLY A 440 5.00 7.34 -19.46
N ALA A 441 4.46 7.23 -18.23
CA ALA A 441 3.02 7.30 -17.98
C ALA A 441 2.42 8.67 -18.36
N GLU A 442 1.10 8.76 -18.47
CA GLU A 442 0.43 10.06 -18.66
C GLU A 442 0.56 10.92 -17.40
N TYR A 443 0.26 10.34 -16.26
CA TYR A 443 0.41 10.96 -14.96
C TYR A 443 1.56 10.29 -14.18
N ASN A 444 2.55 11.10 -13.77
CA ASN A 444 3.76 10.62 -13.12
C ASN A 444 3.87 11.25 -11.73
N SER A 445 3.03 10.80 -10.80
CA SER A 445 2.97 11.35 -9.45
C SER A 445 4.03 10.72 -8.55
N THR A 446 4.50 11.50 -7.57
CA THR A 446 5.34 11.02 -6.48
C THR A 446 4.60 11.27 -5.17
N ALA A 447 4.16 10.21 -4.51
CA ALA A 447 3.46 10.35 -3.25
C ALA A 447 4.41 10.75 -2.12
N CYS A 448 3.90 11.63 -1.27
CA CYS A 448 4.49 11.97 0.01
C CYS A 448 3.51 11.60 1.13
N VAL A 449 3.88 10.62 1.95
CA VAL A 449 3.11 10.22 3.13
C VAL A 449 3.39 11.20 4.26
N VAL A 450 2.46 12.10 4.54
CA VAL A 450 2.47 12.97 5.72
C VAL A 450 2.03 12.15 6.91
N SER A 451 2.97 11.83 7.80
CA SER A 451 2.78 10.84 8.85
C SER A 451 2.60 11.46 10.23
N TYR A 452 1.73 10.82 11.01
CA TYR A 452 1.58 11.06 12.45
C TYR A 452 1.08 12.47 12.77
N LEU A 453 0.01 12.88 12.07
CA LEU A 453 -0.73 14.12 12.35
C LEU A 453 -1.14 14.22 13.83
N PRO A 454 -1.65 13.15 14.47
CA PRO A 454 -2.11 13.21 15.87
C PRO A 454 -1.05 13.71 16.83
N GLU A 455 0.16 13.17 16.79
CA GLU A 455 1.25 13.58 17.67
C GLU A 455 1.69 15.03 17.43
N ALA A 456 1.67 15.48 16.19
CA ALA A 456 2.03 16.87 15.88
C ALA A 456 0.98 17.85 16.38
N VAL A 457 -0.31 17.54 16.20
CA VAL A 457 -1.43 18.34 16.68
C VAL A 457 -1.45 18.38 18.21
N ASP A 458 -1.34 17.23 18.86
CA ASP A 458 -1.33 17.11 20.32
C ASP A 458 -0.13 17.82 20.93
N SER A 459 1.02 17.80 20.25
CA SER A 459 2.21 18.53 20.67
C SER A 459 2.02 20.04 20.61
N LEU A 460 1.46 20.57 19.51
CA LEU A 460 1.16 22.00 19.37
C LEU A 460 0.10 22.44 20.38
N ALA A 461 -0.95 21.65 20.58
CA ALA A 461 -1.99 21.91 21.58
C ALA A 461 -1.41 21.91 23.01
N ALA A 462 -0.51 20.99 23.31
CA ALA A 462 0.15 20.94 24.62
C ALA A 462 1.07 22.15 24.85
N ILE A 463 1.81 22.60 23.83
CA ILE A 463 2.63 23.83 23.91
C ILE A 463 1.71 25.04 24.19
N GLU A 464 0.62 25.19 23.41
CA GLU A 464 -0.35 26.27 23.62
C GLU A 464 -0.89 26.27 25.05
N TYR A 465 -1.32 25.11 25.53
CA TYR A 465 -1.89 24.92 26.87
C TYR A 465 -0.86 25.19 27.99
N LEU A 466 0.27 24.49 27.97
CA LEU A 466 1.24 24.50 29.08
C LEU A 466 1.99 25.83 29.20
N VAL A 467 2.40 26.41 28.06
CA VAL A 467 3.30 27.57 28.06
C VAL A 467 2.52 28.88 28.00
N TYR A 468 1.49 28.97 27.15
CA TYR A 468 0.84 30.26 26.87
C TYR A 468 -0.49 30.46 27.59
N GLN A 469 -1.31 29.40 27.72
CA GLN A 469 -2.60 29.54 28.39
C GLN A 469 -2.47 29.41 29.91
N GLU A 470 -2.06 28.24 30.42
CA GLU A 470 -1.98 27.95 31.85
C GLU A 470 -0.65 28.40 32.48
N LYS A 471 0.36 28.68 31.68
CA LYS A 471 1.70 29.13 32.12
C LYS A 471 2.31 28.23 33.19
N LEU A 472 2.18 26.93 33.01
CA LEU A 472 2.69 25.91 33.93
C LEU A 472 4.20 25.75 33.81
N CYS A 473 4.78 26.14 32.67
CA CYS A 473 6.22 26.16 32.41
C CYS A 473 6.56 27.21 31.38
N THR A 474 7.83 27.60 31.33
CA THR A 474 8.39 28.34 30.20
C THR A 474 8.69 27.39 29.04
N LEU A 475 8.92 27.93 27.84
CA LEU A 475 9.31 27.15 26.68
C LEU A 475 10.65 26.42 26.91
N ASP A 476 11.60 27.06 27.62
CA ASP A 476 12.90 26.45 27.94
C ASP A 476 12.79 25.32 28.98
N GLU A 477 11.89 25.45 29.96
CA GLU A 477 11.57 24.34 30.88
C GLU A 477 10.93 23.16 30.15
N LEU A 478 10.03 23.42 29.18
CA LEU A 478 9.48 22.37 28.33
C LEU A 478 10.56 21.69 27.49
N ARG A 479 11.44 22.47 26.86
CA ARG A 479 12.63 21.92 26.13
C ARG A 479 13.51 21.05 27.03
N ALA A 480 13.77 21.49 28.27
CA ALA A 480 14.51 20.71 29.24
C ALA A 480 13.81 19.40 29.63
N ALA A 481 12.49 19.45 29.79
CA ALA A 481 11.68 18.26 30.08
C ALA A 481 11.76 17.23 28.94
N LEU A 482 11.66 17.69 27.69
CA LEU A 482 11.79 16.81 26.50
C LEU A 482 13.20 16.21 26.39
N ALA A 483 14.24 17.01 26.57
CA ALA A 483 15.64 16.53 26.58
C ALA A 483 15.91 15.49 27.67
N ALA A 484 15.21 15.59 28.82
CA ALA A 484 15.27 14.64 29.92
C ALA A 484 14.33 13.44 29.75
N ASP A 485 13.62 13.32 28.63
CA ASP A 485 12.56 12.31 28.44
C ASP A 485 11.57 12.32 29.60
N TRP A 486 11.14 13.53 29.99
CA TRP A 486 10.21 13.85 31.09
C TRP A 486 10.70 13.49 32.51
N LYS A 487 11.89 12.93 32.68
CA LYS A 487 12.46 12.57 33.98
C LYS A 487 12.68 13.83 34.84
N GLY A 488 12.05 13.87 35.99
CA GLY A 488 12.03 15.03 36.88
C GLY A 488 10.95 16.08 36.53
N PHE A 489 10.15 15.82 35.51
CA PHE A 489 9.05 16.67 35.04
C PHE A 489 7.71 15.89 34.95
N GLU A 490 7.54 14.83 35.74
CA GLU A 490 6.42 13.88 35.67
C GLU A 490 5.06 14.60 35.86
N THR A 491 5.00 15.62 36.74
CA THR A 491 3.77 16.41 36.94
C THR A 491 3.43 17.18 35.66
N LEU A 492 4.40 17.82 35.01
CA LEU A 492 4.19 18.53 33.74
C LEU A 492 3.77 17.58 32.63
N GLN A 493 4.38 16.38 32.55
CA GLN A 493 3.99 15.32 31.64
C GLN A 493 2.52 14.90 31.82
N LEU A 494 2.08 14.76 33.07
CA LEU A 494 0.68 14.41 33.33
C LEU A 494 -0.29 15.52 32.90
N PHE A 495 0.08 16.79 33.02
CA PHE A 495 -0.72 17.90 32.49
C PHE A 495 -0.76 17.82 30.95
N ALA A 496 0.38 17.66 30.31
CA ALA A 496 0.47 17.48 28.87
C ALA A 496 -0.44 16.35 28.37
N ARG A 497 -0.37 15.20 29.03
CA ARG A 497 -1.13 14.01 28.65
C ARG A 497 -2.61 14.11 28.90
N ASN A 498 -3.01 14.65 30.09
CA ASN A 498 -4.37 14.47 30.60
C ASN A 498 -5.22 15.73 30.54
N ARG A 499 -4.64 16.92 30.41
CA ARG A 499 -5.33 18.18 30.42
C ARG A 499 -5.27 18.99 29.13
N ALA A 500 -4.14 18.90 28.41
CA ALA A 500 -4.03 19.54 27.11
C ALA A 500 -5.05 18.93 26.11
N PRO A 501 -5.62 19.74 25.22
CA PRO A 501 -6.50 19.26 24.16
C PRO A 501 -5.85 18.13 23.34
N LYS A 502 -6.66 17.18 22.87
CA LYS A 502 -6.21 16.02 22.13
C LYS A 502 -7.02 15.81 20.85
N TRP A 503 -6.33 15.50 19.76
CA TRP A 503 -6.92 15.10 18.51
C TRP A 503 -7.84 13.88 18.66
N GLY A 504 -8.91 13.86 17.86
CA GLY A 504 -9.83 12.72 17.82
C GLY A 504 -10.91 12.73 18.90
N ASN A 505 -11.05 13.84 19.62
CA ASN A 505 -12.06 14.00 20.67
C ASN A 505 -13.14 15.05 20.36
N ASN A 506 -13.21 15.52 19.11
CA ASN A 506 -14.05 16.63 18.69
C ASN A 506 -13.76 17.90 19.53
N ASP A 507 -12.50 18.08 19.96
CA ASP A 507 -12.05 19.23 20.73
C ASP A 507 -11.75 20.40 19.78
N PRO A 508 -12.43 21.56 19.94
CA PRO A 508 -12.27 22.68 19.01
C PRO A 508 -10.84 23.21 18.91
N ALA A 509 -10.04 23.14 20.00
CA ALA A 509 -8.66 23.63 19.98
C ALA A 509 -7.73 22.69 19.20
N ALA A 510 -7.81 21.37 19.44
CA ALA A 510 -7.04 20.38 18.70
C ALA A 510 -7.46 20.33 17.22
N ASP A 511 -8.78 20.31 16.94
CA ASP A 511 -9.31 20.25 15.58
C ASP A 511 -8.92 21.49 14.75
N ARG A 512 -8.93 22.69 15.36
CA ARG A 512 -8.44 23.93 14.74
C ARG A 512 -6.98 23.78 14.30
N LEU A 513 -6.11 23.30 15.16
CA LEU A 513 -4.70 23.10 14.86
C LEU A 513 -4.49 22.06 13.74
N ALA A 514 -5.26 20.98 13.76
CA ALA A 514 -5.23 19.97 12.70
C ALA A 514 -5.62 20.55 11.34
N VAL A 515 -6.71 21.33 11.30
CA VAL A 515 -7.17 22.01 10.09
C VAL A 515 -6.14 23.03 9.59
N GLU A 516 -5.55 23.84 10.48
CA GLU A 516 -4.53 24.82 10.11
C GLU A 516 -3.27 24.14 9.56
N LEU A 517 -2.79 23.08 10.25
CA LEU A 517 -1.59 22.34 9.87
C LEU A 517 -1.76 21.62 8.52
N THR A 518 -2.89 20.94 8.32
CA THR A 518 -3.16 20.23 7.07
C THR A 518 -3.36 21.16 5.89
N ARG A 519 -4.04 22.29 6.07
CA ARG A 519 -4.16 23.37 5.05
C ARG A 519 -2.83 24.01 4.69
N PHE A 520 -1.89 24.07 5.63
CA PHE A 520 -0.55 24.60 5.38
C PHE A 520 0.32 23.59 4.61
N VAL A 521 0.32 22.31 5.02
CA VAL A 521 1.22 21.28 4.49
C VAL A 521 0.82 20.81 3.09
N ALA A 522 -0.48 20.59 2.84
CA ALA A 522 -0.94 19.98 1.60
C ALA A 522 -0.53 20.75 0.33
N PRO A 523 -0.70 22.07 0.20
CA PRO A 523 -0.28 22.80 -1.00
C PRO A 523 1.24 22.82 -1.19
N LEU A 524 2.04 22.88 -0.12
CA LEU A 524 3.50 22.81 -0.24
C LEU A 524 3.94 21.57 -1.01
N ILE A 525 3.32 20.43 -0.73
CA ILE A 525 3.64 19.16 -1.39
C ILE A 525 2.98 19.07 -2.77
N ASN A 526 1.68 19.36 -2.87
CA ASN A 526 0.90 19.10 -4.07
C ASN A 526 1.27 20.02 -5.26
N GLU A 527 1.85 21.18 -5.00
CA GLU A 527 2.29 22.11 -6.05
C GLU A 527 3.73 21.88 -6.51
N ALA A 528 4.51 21.11 -5.75
CA ALA A 528 5.90 20.87 -6.04
C ALA A 528 6.08 19.93 -7.25
N PRO A 529 6.92 20.32 -8.24
CA PRO A 529 7.22 19.46 -9.38
C PRO A 529 8.16 18.32 -8.97
N ASN A 530 7.95 17.14 -9.53
CA ASN A 530 8.89 16.03 -9.44
C ASN A 530 9.83 15.96 -10.66
N ARG A 531 10.74 14.98 -10.68
CA ARG A 531 11.73 14.83 -11.76
C ARG A 531 11.14 14.17 -13.02
N ARG A 532 10.05 13.42 -12.89
CA ARG A 532 9.44 12.61 -13.96
C ARG A 532 8.39 13.34 -14.79
N GLY A 533 8.28 14.67 -14.64
CA GLY A 533 7.34 15.51 -15.38
C GLY A 533 5.92 15.57 -14.78
N GLY A 534 5.76 15.13 -13.53
CA GLY A 534 4.56 15.26 -12.73
C GLY A 534 4.77 16.14 -11.49
N ARG A 535 4.05 15.85 -10.42
CA ARG A 535 4.12 16.56 -9.13
C ARG A 535 4.18 15.58 -7.97
N PHE A 536 4.59 16.12 -6.81
CA PHE A 536 4.35 15.43 -5.55
C PHE A 536 2.87 15.46 -5.20
N PHE A 537 2.40 14.45 -4.50
CA PHE A 537 1.03 14.38 -3.99
C PHE A 537 1.03 13.91 -2.55
N ALA A 538 0.37 14.69 -1.70
CA ALA A 538 0.24 14.38 -0.29
C ALA A 538 -0.74 13.23 -0.07
N SER A 539 -0.39 12.34 0.85
CA SER A 539 -1.31 11.47 1.57
C SER A 539 -1.23 11.78 3.06
N LEU A 540 -2.22 11.38 3.83
CA LEU A 540 -2.26 11.66 5.26
C LEU A 540 -2.62 10.39 6.03
N TYR A 541 -1.58 9.66 6.45
CA TYR A 541 -1.73 8.45 7.25
C TYR A 541 -0.40 8.08 7.95
N GLY A 542 -0.46 7.21 8.95
CA GLY A 542 0.72 6.70 9.67
C GLY A 542 0.81 5.20 9.62
N GLN A 543 2.00 4.67 9.32
CA GLN A 543 2.29 3.24 9.30
C GLN A 543 3.61 2.94 10.04
N MET A 544 3.87 1.66 10.32
CA MET A 544 5.10 1.23 11.03
C MET A 544 5.24 1.92 12.40
N VAL A 545 4.14 1.96 13.14
CA VAL A 545 3.97 2.80 14.35
C VAL A 545 5.00 2.49 15.46
N VAL A 546 5.41 1.24 15.61
CA VAL A 546 6.43 0.82 16.58
C VAL A 546 7.82 1.18 16.08
N GLU A 547 8.16 0.79 14.86
CA GLU A 547 9.50 1.00 14.28
C GLU A 547 9.83 2.48 14.14
N ARG A 548 8.86 3.29 13.71
CA ARG A 548 9.05 4.74 13.56
C ARG A 548 8.99 5.46 14.91
N GLY A 549 8.12 4.99 15.81
CA GLY A 549 8.05 5.51 17.17
C GLY A 549 9.39 5.40 17.91
N ARG A 550 10.14 4.32 17.71
CA ARG A 550 11.48 4.13 18.29
C ARG A 550 12.50 5.20 17.86
N LEU A 551 12.30 5.81 16.71
CA LEU A 551 13.21 6.81 16.15
C LEU A 551 12.86 8.25 16.57
N ILE A 552 11.65 8.47 17.13
CA ILE A 552 11.16 9.78 17.53
C ILE A 552 11.40 9.99 19.03
N GLY A 553 11.95 11.14 19.40
CA GLY A 553 12.21 11.55 20.79
C GLY A 553 10.95 11.78 21.62
N ALA A 554 11.12 12.28 22.85
CA ALA A 554 10.00 12.75 23.66
C ALA A 554 9.29 13.92 22.98
N LEU A 555 7.98 13.99 23.12
CA LEU A 555 7.14 15.03 22.48
C LEU A 555 6.36 15.84 23.51
N PRO A 556 5.99 17.09 23.20
CA PRO A 556 5.22 17.99 24.08
C PRO A 556 3.87 17.44 24.54
N ASP A 557 3.25 16.52 23.80
CA ASP A 557 1.99 15.87 24.12
C ASP A 557 2.05 14.95 25.35
N GLY A 558 3.26 14.77 25.93
CA GLY A 558 3.55 13.89 27.06
C GLY A 558 4.05 12.50 26.68
N ARG A 559 4.32 12.25 25.39
CA ARG A 559 4.89 11.00 24.88
C ARG A 559 6.35 10.87 25.28
N ASN A 560 6.77 9.69 25.77
CA ASN A 560 8.19 9.36 26.00
C ASN A 560 8.89 8.99 24.69
N ALA A 561 10.19 9.21 24.64
CA ALA A 561 11.03 8.79 23.55
C ALA A 561 10.91 7.28 23.27
N GLY A 562 10.90 6.90 22.01
CA GLY A 562 10.90 5.51 21.60
C GLY A 562 9.54 4.77 21.70
N THR A 563 8.51 5.37 22.28
CA THR A 563 7.18 4.73 22.36
C THR A 563 6.47 4.74 21.00
N PRO A 564 5.50 3.83 20.74
CA PRO A 564 4.74 3.81 19.50
C PRO A 564 3.99 5.12 19.23
N VAL A 565 3.77 5.43 17.96
CA VAL A 565 2.98 6.57 17.45
C VAL A 565 1.60 6.13 16.97
N ALA A 566 0.72 7.07 16.62
CA ALA A 566 -0.64 6.79 16.13
C ALA A 566 -0.64 6.09 14.77
N LYS A 567 -1.68 5.30 14.52
CA LYS A 567 -1.98 4.74 13.19
C LYS A 567 -2.78 5.76 12.39
N ASN A 568 -2.53 5.86 11.13
CA ASN A 568 -3.37 6.60 10.20
C ASN A 568 -3.84 7.97 10.77
N LEU A 569 -5.15 8.21 10.80
CA LEU A 569 -5.78 9.40 11.39
C LEU A 569 -6.37 9.15 12.79
N ASP A 570 -6.11 7.98 13.39
CA ASP A 570 -6.56 7.65 14.72
C ASP A 570 -6.04 8.67 15.75
N ALA A 571 -6.65 8.75 16.92
CA ALA A 571 -6.03 9.48 18.02
C ALA A 571 -4.70 8.83 18.45
N CYS A 572 -3.84 9.59 19.12
CA CYS A 572 -2.69 9.03 19.84
C CYS A 572 -3.17 7.88 20.75
N ILE A 573 -2.33 6.85 20.92
CA ILE A 573 -2.72 5.61 21.61
C ILE A 573 -3.37 5.92 22.96
N SER A 574 -4.60 5.45 23.14
CA SER A 574 -5.44 5.63 24.34
C SER A 574 -5.83 7.10 24.64
N MET A 575 -5.85 7.97 23.61
CA MET A 575 -6.24 9.36 23.75
C MET A 575 -7.64 9.66 23.16
N ASP A 576 -8.32 8.73 22.55
CA ASP A 576 -9.69 8.78 22.02
C ASP A 576 -10.76 8.63 23.11
N ARG A 577 -10.82 9.63 24.02
CA ARG A 577 -11.61 9.57 25.26
C ARG A 577 -13.11 9.79 25.07
N ASN A 578 -13.50 10.42 23.95
CA ASN A 578 -14.90 10.76 23.67
C ASN A 578 -15.55 9.78 22.67
N GLY A 579 -14.88 8.64 22.40
CA GLY A 579 -15.39 7.55 21.57
C GLY A 579 -15.30 7.81 20.08
N ILE A 580 -15.67 6.78 19.30
CA ILE A 580 -15.45 6.74 17.86
C ILE A 580 -16.19 7.83 17.06
N THR A 581 -17.37 8.27 17.54
CA THR A 581 -18.13 9.33 16.85
C THR A 581 -17.37 10.66 16.93
N ALA A 582 -16.81 11.01 18.08
CA ALA A 582 -16.00 12.21 18.24
C ALA A 582 -14.73 12.17 17.38
N LEU A 583 -14.11 10.98 17.25
CA LEU A 583 -12.97 10.77 16.36
C LEU A 583 -13.35 10.99 14.89
N MET A 584 -14.47 10.41 14.44
CA MET A 584 -14.99 10.61 13.08
C MET A 584 -15.30 12.09 12.82
N GLU A 585 -15.93 12.79 13.79
CA GLU A 585 -16.25 14.23 13.70
C GLU A 585 -14.99 15.10 13.60
N SER A 586 -13.90 14.75 14.29
CA SER A 586 -12.61 15.44 14.13
C SER A 586 -12.06 15.25 12.72
N VAL A 587 -12.07 14.01 12.19
CA VAL A 587 -11.51 13.67 10.88
C VAL A 587 -12.24 14.35 9.72
N VAL A 588 -13.58 14.40 9.73
CA VAL A 588 -14.37 15.01 8.65
C VAL A 588 -14.28 16.54 8.60
N LYS A 589 -13.68 17.20 9.61
CA LYS A 589 -13.35 18.63 9.54
C LYS A 589 -12.17 18.94 8.64
N LEU A 590 -11.35 17.94 8.33
CA LEU A 590 -10.22 18.09 7.41
C LEU A 590 -10.71 18.13 5.97
N ASP A 591 -10.09 18.96 5.12
CA ASP A 591 -10.31 18.92 3.67
C ASP A 591 -9.50 17.76 3.06
N LEU A 592 -10.04 16.55 3.16
CA LEU A 592 -9.35 15.31 2.77
C LEU A 592 -9.15 15.19 1.24
N ALA A 593 -9.87 15.95 0.43
CA ALA A 593 -9.65 16.04 -1.02
C ALA A 593 -8.30 16.71 -1.38
N ASN A 594 -7.67 17.43 -0.44
CA ASN A 594 -6.32 17.96 -0.60
C ASN A 594 -5.21 16.93 -0.36
N PHE A 595 -5.59 15.68 -0.05
CA PHE A 595 -4.66 14.57 0.08
C PHE A 595 -4.95 13.51 -1.02
N PRO A 596 -4.63 13.83 -2.28
CA PRO A 596 -5.00 12.99 -3.43
C PRO A 596 -4.35 11.61 -3.43
N CYS A 597 -3.29 11.39 -2.65
CA CYS A 597 -2.72 10.08 -2.42
C CYS A 597 -3.33 9.33 -1.22
N GLY A 598 -4.53 9.74 -0.78
CA GLY A 598 -5.35 8.97 0.15
C GLY A 598 -5.11 9.26 1.63
N THR A 599 -6.15 8.98 2.38
CA THR A 599 -6.19 9.05 3.85
C THR A 599 -7.03 7.89 4.37
N CYS A 600 -6.82 7.50 5.62
CA CYS A 600 -7.62 6.44 6.23
C CYS A 600 -7.80 6.66 7.73
N LEU A 601 -8.94 6.22 8.24
CA LEU A 601 -9.25 6.11 9.66
C LEU A 601 -9.42 4.65 10.03
N ASP A 602 -8.81 4.22 11.14
CA ASP A 602 -8.98 2.90 11.71
C ASP A 602 -9.96 2.98 12.88
N LEU A 603 -11.06 2.26 12.82
CA LEU A 603 -11.96 2.16 13.96
C LEU A 603 -11.74 0.84 14.70
N MET A 604 -11.46 0.92 15.97
CA MET A 604 -11.51 -0.25 16.85
C MET A 604 -12.85 -0.31 17.56
N LEU A 605 -13.55 -1.43 17.41
CA LEU A 605 -14.86 -1.67 18.02
C LEU A 605 -14.78 -2.83 19.00
N HIS A 606 -15.48 -2.69 20.14
CA HIS A 606 -15.65 -3.82 21.03
C HIS A 606 -16.70 -4.79 20.46
N PRO A 607 -16.51 -6.12 20.50
CA PRO A 607 -17.44 -7.09 19.92
C PRO A 607 -18.89 -6.95 20.46
N SER A 608 -19.05 -6.53 21.72
CA SER A 608 -20.38 -6.32 22.31
C SER A 608 -21.19 -5.21 21.67
N ALA A 609 -20.55 -4.23 21.05
CA ALA A 609 -21.20 -3.10 20.38
C ALA A 609 -21.76 -3.47 18.99
N VAL A 610 -21.36 -4.62 18.44
CA VAL A 610 -21.69 -5.03 17.06
C VAL A 610 -22.26 -6.43 16.98
N GLN A 611 -22.98 -6.88 18.00
CA GLN A 611 -23.56 -8.22 18.07
C GLN A 611 -24.80 -8.37 17.17
N GLY A 612 -25.01 -9.57 16.64
CA GLY A 612 -26.21 -9.93 15.89
C GLY A 612 -26.40 -9.14 14.59
N ASP A 613 -27.62 -9.08 14.10
CA ASP A 613 -27.97 -8.37 12.88
C ASP A 613 -27.99 -6.85 13.09
N ASP A 614 -28.29 -6.39 14.31
CA ASP A 614 -28.17 -4.97 14.69
C ASP A 614 -26.72 -4.47 14.55
N GLY A 615 -25.73 -5.32 14.88
CA GLY A 615 -24.33 -5.01 14.69
C GLY A 615 -23.95 -4.85 13.22
N ILE A 616 -24.50 -5.68 12.32
CA ILE A 616 -24.31 -5.53 10.87
C ILE A 616 -24.87 -4.18 10.41
N THR A 617 -26.10 -3.87 10.83
CA THR A 617 -26.75 -2.59 10.52
C THR A 617 -25.93 -1.40 11.02
N ALA A 618 -25.40 -1.49 12.25
CA ALA A 618 -24.58 -0.44 12.86
C ALA A 618 -23.28 -0.19 12.08
N ILE A 619 -22.53 -1.25 11.73
CA ILE A 619 -21.30 -1.12 10.93
C ILE A 619 -21.61 -0.52 9.55
N ALA A 620 -22.65 -1.00 8.86
CA ALA A 620 -23.06 -0.47 7.57
C ALA A 620 -23.46 1.02 7.64
N ALA A 621 -24.14 1.42 8.71
CA ALA A 621 -24.51 2.81 8.98
C ALA A 621 -23.28 3.69 9.27
N LEU A 622 -22.32 3.21 10.08
CA LEU A 622 -21.06 3.91 10.34
C LEU A 622 -20.30 4.19 9.04
N ILE A 623 -20.15 3.17 8.17
CA ILE A 623 -19.51 3.33 6.86
C ILE A 623 -20.23 4.42 6.06
N ARG A 624 -21.55 4.30 5.89
CA ARG A 624 -22.35 5.23 5.08
C ARG A 624 -22.28 6.66 5.61
N THR A 625 -22.43 6.84 6.92
CA THR A 625 -22.39 8.15 7.56
C THR A 625 -21.02 8.81 7.43
N PHE A 626 -19.95 8.08 7.73
CA PHE A 626 -18.58 8.61 7.62
C PHE A 626 -18.26 9.10 6.19
N LEU A 627 -18.63 8.29 5.18
CA LEU A 627 -18.41 8.67 3.79
C LEU A 627 -19.29 9.85 3.35
N ALA A 628 -20.55 9.91 3.82
CA ALA A 628 -21.48 11.00 3.50
C ALA A 628 -21.03 12.34 4.11
N GLU A 629 -20.42 12.32 5.31
CA GLU A 629 -19.89 13.50 5.99
C GLU A 629 -18.50 13.94 5.47
N GLY A 630 -17.95 13.30 4.42
CA GLY A 630 -16.69 13.68 3.79
C GLY A 630 -15.46 12.92 4.27
N GLY A 631 -15.63 11.82 5.01
CA GLY A 631 -14.55 10.89 5.32
C GLY A 631 -14.03 10.22 4.05
N SER A 632 -12.73 9.92 4.00
CA SER A 632 -12.07 9.33 2.82
C SER A 632 -12.01 7.81 2.90
N GLY A 633 -11.12 7.27 3.71
CA GLY A 633 -10.94 5.83 3.89
C GLY A 633 -11.33 5.38 5.30
N LEU A 634 -11.96 4.20 5.41
CA LEU A 634 -12.40 3.62 6.68
C LEU A 634 -12.11 2.13 6.72
N GLN A 635 -11.53 1.67 7.81
CA GLN A 635 -11.29 0.25 8.08
C GLN A 635 -11.52 -0.07 9.57
N PHE A 636 -11.62 -1.36 9.89
CA PHE A 636 -12.07 -1.79 11.22
C PHE A 636 -11.16 -2.86 11.83
N ASN A 637 -11.04 -2.80 13.15
CA ASN A 637 -10.62 -3.88 14.03
C ASN A 637 -11.73 -4.15 15.05
N ILE A 638 -12.04 -5.42 15.31
CA ILE A 638 -13.09 -5.80 16.27
C ILE A 638 -12.51 -6.83 17.24
N PHE A 639 -12.15 -6.36 18.41
CA PHE A 639 -11.53 -7.18 19.46
C PHE A 639 -11.96 -6.74 20.85
N ASP A 640 -11.95 -7.70 21.78
CA ASP A 640 -11.87 -7.42 23.20
C ASP A 640 -10.44 -7.68 23.72
N VAL A 641 -10.08 -6.99 24.77
CA VAL A 641 -8.74 -7.02 25.35
C VAL A 641 -8.35 -8.42 25.86
N GLU A 642 -9.30 -9.19 26.39
CA GLU A 642 -9.04 -10.52 26.94
C GLU A 642 -8.72 -11.52 25.84
N THR A 643 -9.42 -11.47 24.71
CA THR A 643 -9.11 -12.27 23.52
C THR A 643 -7.68 -12.01 23.03
N LEU A 644 -7.27 -10.73 22.94
CA LEU A 644 -5.90 -10.38 22.50
C LEU A 644 -4.84 -10.83 23.50
N ARG A 645 -5.08 -10.67 24.80
CA ARG A 645 -4.18 -11.16 25.87
C ARG A 645 -4.08 -12.67 25.89
N ASP A 646 -5.18 -13.36 25.64
CA ASP A 646 -5.17 -14.83 25.58
C ASP A 646 -4.45 -15.32 24.33
N ALA A 647 -4.65 -14.69 23.19
CA ALA A 647 -3.94 -14.98 21.94
C ALA A 647 -2.42 -14.74 22.05
N GLN A 648 -1.99 -13.75 22.85
CA GLN A 648 -0.57 -13.52 23.13
C GLN A 648 0.04 -14.65 23.98
N ARG A 649 -0.73 -15.19 24.93
CA ARG A 649 -0.30 -16.28 25.83
C ARG A 649 -0.40 -17.66 25.18
N HIS A 650 -1.40 -17.88 24.33
CA HIS A 650 -1.77 -19.17 23.73
C HIS A 650 -1.94 -19.05 22.21
N PRO A 651 -0.89 -18.69 21.46
CA PRO A 651 -0.98 -18.38 20.02
C PRO A 651 -1.49 -19.56 19.19
N GLU A 652 -1.28 -20.78 19.62
CA GLU A 652 -1.73 -22.01 18.95
C GLU A 652 -3.27 -22.10 18.82
N ASN A 653 -4.02 -21.44 19.72
CA ASN A 653 -5.49 -21.43 19.71
C ASN A 653 -6.07 -20.37 18.77
N TYR A 654 -5.23 -19.39 18.30
CA TYR A 654 -5.67 -18.19 17.59
C TYR A 654 -5.04 -18.04 16.20
N ARG A 655 -4.84 -19.16 15.49
CA ARG A 655 -4.14 -19.21 14.19
C ARG A 655 -4.77 -18.32 13.10
N ASN A 656 -6.05 -17.98 13.22
CA ASN A 656 -6.78 -17.16 12.25
C ASN A 656 -7.22 -15.80 12.81
N LEU A 657 -6.72 -15.39 13.99
CA LEU A 657 -7.01 -14.07 14.52
C LEU A 657 -6.31 -13.02 13.67
N GLN A 658 -7.08 -12.30 12.86
CA GLN A 658 -6.58 -11.29 11.93
C GLN A 658 -6.64 -9.92 12.58
N VAL A 659 -5.61 -9.12 12.40
CA VAL A 659 -5.58 -7.70 12.77
C VAL A 659 -5.25 -6.82 11.58
N ARG A 660 -5.92 -5.68 11.48
CA ARG A 660 -5.65 -4.64 10.50
C ARG A 660 -4.53 -3.75 11.03
N VAL A 661 -3.35 -3.77 10.43
CA VAL A 661 -2.17 -3.00 10.93
C VAL A 661 -2.13 -1.68 10.22
N CYS A 662 -2.49 -1.26 9.24
CA CYS A 662 -2.60 -0.05 8.44
C CYS A 662 -3.26 -0.44 7.11
N GLY A 663 -2.54 -0.46 6.04
CA GLY A 663 -3.06 -0.85 4.73
C GLY A 663 -3.12 -2.36 4.46
N TRP A 664 -2.77 -3.22 5.41
CA TRP A 664 -2.75 -4.69 5.25
C TRP A 664 -3.19 -5.41 6.53
N ASN A 665 -3.55 -6.67 6.39
CA ASN A 665 -3.82 -7.55 7.53
C ASN A 665 -2.62 -8.47 7.80
N VAL A 666 -2.51 -8.88 9.06
CA VAL A 666 -1.62 -9.95 9.51
C VAL A 666 -2.36 -10.82 10.54
N ARG A 667 -1.84 -11.99 10.82
CA ARG A 667 -2.28 -12.72 12.00
C ARG A 667 -1.70 -12.06 13.24
N PHE A 668 -2.51 -11.81 14.25
CA PHE A 668 -2.07 -11.19 15.49
C PHE A 668 -0.88 -11.92 16.12
N THR A 669 -0.91 -13.26 16.08
CA THR A 669 0.14 -14.13 16.61
C THR A 669 1.46 -14.06 15.86
N ASP A 670 1.49 -13.53 14.64
CA ASP A 670 2.71 -13.33 13.84
C ASP A 670 3.38 -11.97 14.10
N LEU A 671 2.72 -11.07 14.83
CA LEU A 671 3.27 -9.77 15.19
C LEU A 671 4.32 -9.90 16.31
N PRO A 672 5.35 -9.04 16.32
CA PRO A 672 6.23 -8.90 17.47
C PRO A 672 5.45 -8.49 18.73
N PRO A 673 5.88 -8.92 19.94
CA PRO A 673 5.15 -8.63 21.19
C PRO A 673 4.81 -7.16 21.42
N GLU A 674 5.70 -6.23 21.05
CA GLU A 674 5.46 -4.80 21.17
C GLU A 674 4.35 -4.31 20.23
N ALA A 675 4.27 -4.84 19.01
CA ALA A 675 3.18 -4.52 18.09
C ALA A 675 1.85 -5.13 18.56
N GLN A 676 1.87 -6.34 19.15
CA GLN A 676 0.69 -6.92 19.80
C GLN A 676 0.21 -6.04 20.95
N GLN A 677 1.14 -5.48 21.74
CA GLN A 677 0.81 -4.61 22.87
C GLN A 677 0.06 -3.35 22.43
N THR A 678 0.37 -2.76 21.28
CA THR A 678 -0.36 -1.57 20.78
C THR A 678 -1.85 -1.88 20.56
N PHE A 679 -2.20 -3.06 20.08
CA PHE A 679 -3.60 -3.49 19.92
C PHE A 679 -4.26 -3.77 21.27
N ILE A 680 -3.54 -4.38 22.20
CA ILE A 680 -4.03 -4.65 23.56
C ILE A 680 -4.33 -3.33 24.28
N ASP A 681 -3.45 -2.33 24.19
CA ASP A 681 -3.62 -1.03 24.82
C ASP A 681 -4.81 -0.26 24.22
N GLN A 682 -4.96 -0.28 22.88
CA GLN A 682 -6.11 0.30 22.21
C GLN A 682 -7.43 -0.38 22.62
N ALA A 683 -7.48 -1.72 22.62
CA ALA A 683 -8.67 -2.47 23.02
C ALA A 683 -9.02 -2.23 24.50
N GLY A 684 -8.01 -2.08 25.38
CA GLY A 684 -8.19 -1.77 26.79
C GLY A 684 -8.78 -0.38 27.03
N ALA A 685 -8.43 0.61 26.23
CA ALA A 685 -8.97 1.96 26.33
C ALA A 685 -10.47 2.04 25.96
N ILE A 686 -10.94 1.17 25.06
CA ILE A 686 -12.35 1.12 24.64
C ILE A 686 -13.23 0.38 25.66
N ALA A 687 -12.67 -0.53 26.44
CA ALA A 687 -13.38 -1.34 27.43
C ALA A 687 -13.62 -0.59 28.76
N GLY A 688 -12.91 0.51 29.04
CA GLY A 688 -13.02 1.36 30.23
C GLY A 688 -13.92 2.55 30.01
#